data_c56acbe3220c084d99404dddbfff844a
#
_entry.id   c56acbe3220c084d99404dddbfff844a
#
_cell.length_a   1.000
_cell.length_b   1.000
_cell.length_c   1.000
_cell.angle_alpha   90.00
_cell.angle_beta   90.00
_cell.angle_gamma   90.00
#
_symmetry.space_group_name_H-M   'P 1'
#
loop_
_entity.id
_entity.type
_entity.pdbx_description
1 polymer ?
#
loop_
_entity_poly.entity_id
_entity_poly.type
_entity_poly.pdbx_seq_one_letter_code
_entity_poly.pdbx_strand_id
1 'polypeptide(L)'
;MVSMEVASRSGGAMTQLLRRSGPNAIRSTTVLSNNTRRNFSSARPLPPTYEKLYTKYTDVRRVLGKQRLTLAEKILYSHLDNPEDSLLNNTDNGRNIRGKANLRLKPDRVNMQDASAQMAILQFMSCNLAKPAIPASIHCDHLIVGSKGAEDDLSAGIQTNKEVFDFLESAARKYGMDFWPPGAGIIHQTVLENYALPGLMMLGTDSHSPNAGGLSTITIGVGGADAVEALVGAPWELKAPKILGVQLVGKLSNWASPKDVILRLAGHLTVRGGTGSIIEYFGEGVESLSATGMATICNMGAEVGATTSIFPYTKASARYLDSTRRSQANKNIEALEAFASNSSDPDARWQFKADEGAEYDELITIDLSTLEPHINGPFTPDLATPLSKFKEVVKEQDWPQVLSAGLIGSCTNSSYEDMTRVESLLKDAKKAGLKPAADFYITPGSEQIRATLERDGTLQTFQEAGGIVLSNACGPCIGQWKRQDGVEKGTSNAILTSYNRNFRGRNDGNPDTMNFLASPEIVTAMAFAGSTTFNPVTDSIKTPDGKDFMFSPPHGLEGPQTPFESGNAELGVLSQAPDPNTKIAISPTSERLAFLEPFAPFPSSDLSGLRVLVKVTGKCTTDTISAAGPWLKYKGHLPNISTNTLNTAINKETGEVNAAYDLDGSKHTIPELGQLWKERGQEWLVVAEHNYGEGSAREHAALQPRYLGARVVLTKSFARIHETNLKKQGVVPLTFENEADYDKIAAGDEVATVGLYEMLQNGGKGDVQLRVTKASGEEILIPTKHAVTKDQAGFILAGSALNLLSKGI
;
A
#
# COMPACT_ATOMS: atom_id res chain seq x y z
N MET A 1 44.11 44.81 35.37
CA MET A 1 43.75 45.47 36.63
C MET A 1 42.59 44.65 37.19
N VAL A 2 42.90 43.93 38.13
CA VAL A 2 42.38 43.80 39.52
C VAL A 2 41.12 43.00 39.51
N SER A 3 41.13 41.77 39.76
CA SER A 3 41.48 40.89 40.91
C SER A 3 40.24 40.65 41.78
N MET A 4 39.92 39.31 41.88
CA MET A 4 40.03 38.56 43.14
C MET A 4 38.77 38.68 44.03
N GLU A 5 38.24 37.72 44.72
CA GLU A 5 38.54 36.37 45.24
C GLU A 5 37.31 36.00 46.08
N VAL A 6 36.86 34.77 46.06
CA VAL A 6 37.20 33.60 46.90
C VAL A 6 36.25 33.39 48.09
N ALA A 7 35.82 32.17 48.18
CA ALA A 7 35.59 31.31 49.34
C ALA A 7 34.23 31.43 50.09
N SER A 8 33.62 30.44 50.44
CA SER A 8 33.68 29.01 50.78
C SER A 8 32.88 28.75 52.07
N ARG A 9 32.31 27.60 52.07
CA ARG A 9 32.02 26.71 53.24
C ARG A 9 30.74 26.81 54.02
N SER A 10 30.04 25.76 53.95
CA SER A 10 29.72 24.69 54.98
C SER A 10 28.45 24.96 55.75
N GLY A 11 27.49 24.08 55.68
CA GLY A 11 27.45 22.84 56.43
C GLY A 11 26.27 22.86 57.39
N GLY A 12 25.55 21.77 57.43
CA GLY A 12 24.88 21.30 58.65
C GLY A 12 23.34 21.38 58.68
N ALA A 13 22.69 20.33 58.32
CA ALA A 13 21.92 19.42 59.21
C ALA A 13 20.69 19.94 60.00
N MET A 14 19.58 19.33 59.70
CA MET A 14 18.66 18.63 60.61
C MET A 14 17.53 19.39 61.35
N THR A 15 16.36 18.81 61.16
CA THR A 15 15.32 18.42 62.13
C THR A 15 14.08 19.32 62.31
N GLN A 16 12.97 18.74 61.85
CA GLN A 16 11.60 18.66 62.42
C GLN A 16 10.99 19.82 63.19
N LEU A 17 9.75 20.18 62.90
CA LEU A 17 8.54 19.94 63.72
C LEU A 17 7.34 20.80 63.31
N LEU A 18 6.30 20.12 62.91
CA LEU A 18 4.87 20.18 63.31
C LEU A 18 4.12 21.53 63.52
N ARG A 19 3.01 21.60 62.83
CA ARG A 19 1.61 21.84 63.21
C ARG A 19 0.98 23.23 63.06
N ARG A 20 -0.16 23.15 62.34
CA ARG A 20 -1.48 23.75 62.52
C ARG A 20 -1.74 25.17 62.02
N SER A 21 -2.63 25.34 61.08
CA SER A 21 -4.05 25.67 61.14
C SER A 21 -4.54 26.27 59.81
N GLY A 22 -5.62 25.78 59.29
CA GLY A 22 -6.59 25.99 58.26
C GLY A 22 -7.05 27.46 57.91
N PRO A 23 -8.19 27.62 57.22
CA PRO A 23 -8.33 27.41 55.78
C PRO A 23 -8.68 28.74 55.07
N ASN A 24 -8.21 28.88 53.83
CA ASN A 24 -8.86 29.86 52.93
C ASN A 24 -8.97 29.20 51.53
N ALA A 25 -10.24 29.07 51.09
CA ALA A 25 -10.65 28.55 49.80
C ALA A 25 -10.27 29.54 48.71
N ILE A 26 -9.29 29.19 47.91
CA ILE A 26 -9.13 29.72 46.54
C ILE A 26 -9.70 28.70 45.60
N ARG A 27 -10.82 29.02 44.98
CA ARG A 27 -11.37 28.27 43.87
C ARG A 27 -10.36 28.34 42.70
N SER A 28 -9.54 27.33 42.56
CA SER A 28 -8.86 27.07 41.28
C SER A 28 -9.89 26.40 40.37
N THR A 29 -10.28 27.10 39.31
CA THR A 29 -10.93 26.52 38.17
C THR A 29 -9.97 25.53 37.53
N THR A 30 -10.12 24.25 37.87
CA THR A 30 -9.48 23.15 37.21
C THR A 30 -10.06 23.09 35.78
N VAL A 31 -9.30 23.60 34.82
CA VAL A 31 -9.49 23.26 33.43
C VAL A 31 -9.21 21.77 33.35
N LEU A 32 -10.28 20.99 33.29
CA LEU A 32 -10.20 19.57 32.93
C LEU A 32 -9.65 19.49 31.51
N SER A 33 -8.33 19.40 31.36
CA SER A 33 -7.74 18.87 30.17
C SER A 33 -8.20 17.40 30.10
N ASN A 34 -9.14 17.12 29.26
CA ASN A 34 -9.42 15.76 28.82
C ASN A 34 -8.19 15.23 28.07
N ASN A 35 -7.17 14.84 28.80
CA ASN A 35 -6.10 13.99 28.28
C ASN A 35 -6.72 12.62 27.96
N THR A 36 -7.26 12.47 26.76
CA THR A 36 -7.55 11.18 26.18
C THR A 36 -6.22 10.43 26.11
N ARG A 37 -6.03 9.46 26.98
CA ARG A 37 -4.83 8.61 27.04
C ARG A 37 -4.71 7.88 25.69
N ARG A 38 -3.61 8.08 25.01
CA ARG A 38 -3.18 7.25 23.90
C ARG A 38 -2.77 5.89 24.47
N ASN A 39 -3.36 4.82 23.96
CA ASN A 39 -3.06 3.46 24.36
C ASN A 39 -2.38 2.72 23.23
N PHE A 40 -1.16 2.31 23.42
CA PHE A 40 -0.39 1.50 22.48
C PHE A 40 -1.00 0.10 22.25
N SER A 41 -1.76 -0.42 23.19
CA SER A 41 -2.19 -1.82 23.21
C SER A 41 -3.68 -2.06 23.04
N SER A 42 -4.47 -1.01 22.83
CA SER A 42 -5.91 -1.17 22.72
C SER A 42 -6.49 -0.49 21.50
N ALA A 43 -5.92 -0.83 20.35
CA ALA A 43 -6.76 -0.83 19.17
C ALA A 43 -8.01 -1.63 19.52
N ARG A 44 -9.18 -1.07 19.26
CA ARG A 44 -10.43 -1.75 19.63
C ARG A 44 -10.38 -3.16 19.08
N PRO A 45 -10.45 -4.20 19.91
CA PRO A 45 -10.56 -5.55 19.40
C PRO A 45 -11.80 -5.58 18.53
N LEU A 46 -11.61 -5.86 17.27
CA LEU A 46 -12.72 -6.08 16.38
C LEU A 46 -12.92 -7.57 16.32
N PRO A 47 -14.08 -8.01 16.77
CA PRO A 47 -14.43 -9.33 16.36
C PRO A 47 -14.53 -9.31 14.82
N PRO A 48 -14.05 -10.35 14.15
CA PRO A 48 -15.12 -11.24 13.78
C PRO A 48 -15.56 -11.90 15.07
N THR A 49 -16.81 -11.85 15.38
CA THR A 49 -17.34 -12.95 16.12
C THR A 49 -17.16 -14.11 15.17
N TYR A 50 -16.19 -15.00 15.42
CA TYR A 50 -15.99 -16.20 14.59
C TYR A 50 -17.29 -16.99 14.42
N GLU A 51 -18.23 -16.85 15.34
CA GLU A 51 -19.60 -17.27 15.21
C GLU A 51 -20.30 -16.64 13.99
N LYS A 52 -20.16 -15.33 13.76
CA LYS A 52 -20.71 -14.67 12.57
C LYS A 52 -20.03 -15.18 11.28
N LEU A 53 -18.71 -15.31 11.30
CA LEU A 53 -17.96 -15.85 10.18
C LEU A 53 -18.41 -17.26 9.83
N TYR A 54 -18.54 -18.13 10.83
CA TYR A 54 -19.00 -19.51 10.65
C TYR A 54 -20.45 -19.60 10.17
N THR A 55 -21.35 -18.77 10.70
CA THR A 55 -22.74 -18.71 10.23
C THR A 55 -22.78 -18.34 8.74
N LYS A 56 -22.05 -17.31 8.33
CA LYS A 56 -21.95 -16.90 6.92
C LYS A 56 -21.31 -17.99 6.05
N TYR A 57 -20.27 -18.65 6.55
CA TYR A 57 -19.70 -19.81 5.86
C TYR A 57 -20.71 -20.93 5.64
N THR A 58 -21.53 -21.28 6.65
CA THR A 58 -22.56 -22.31 6.49
C THR A 58 -23.64 -21.90 5.48
N ASP A 59 -23.98 -20.62 5.39
CA ASP A 59 -24.86 -20.10 4.33
C ASP A 59 -24.24 -20.29 2.94
N VAL A 60 -22.95 -19.98 2.78
CA VAL A 60 -22.21 -20.22 1.53
C VAL A 60 -22.17 -21.71 1.17
N ARG A 61 -21.89 -22.58 2.15
CA ARG A 61 -21.89 -24.02 1.94
C ARG A 61 -23.26 -24.56 1.48
N ARG A 62 -24.35 -24.01 2.03
CA ARG A 62 -25.71 -24.37 1.59
C ARG A 62 -25.95 -24.01 0.12
N VAL A 63 -25.40 -22.87 -0.36
CA VAL A 63 -25.53 -22.42 -1.74
C VAL A 63 -24.66 -23.25 -2.68
N LEU A 64 -23.38 -23.50 -2.31
CA LEU A 64 -22.40 -24.18 -3.15
C LEU A 64 -22.37 -25.71 -3.00
N GLY A 65 -23.07 -26.26 -2.00
CA GLY A 65 -23.11 -27.70 -1.75
C GLY A 65 -21.73 -28.26 -1.41
N LYS A 66 -21.37 -29.38 -2.08
CA LYS A 66 -20.11 -30.13 -1.81
C LYS A 66 -18.87 -29.59 -2.51
N GLN A 67 -18.89 -28.38 -3.07
CA GLN A 67 -17.73 -27.79 -3.72
C GLN A 67 -16.57 -27.60 -2.70
N ARG A 68 -15.36 -28.02 -3.09
CA ARG A 68 -14.16 -27.81 -2.28
C ARG A 68 -13.68 -26.37 -2.44
N LEU A 69 -13.43 -25.67 -1.34
CA LEU A 69 -13.06 -24.27 -1.34
C LEU A 69 -11.61 -24.09 -0.89
N THR A 70 -10.93 -23.18 -1.54
CA THR A 70 -9.64 -22.68 -1.07
C THR A 70 -9.84 -21.82 0.18
N LEU A 71 -8.77 -21.49 0.92
CA LEU A 71 -8.87 -20.62 2.09
C LEU A 71 -9.38 -19.22 1.69
N ALA A 72 -8.86 -18.69 0.57
CA ALA A 72 -9.28 -17.41 0.05
C ALA A 72 -10.79 -17.39 -0.25
N GLU A 73 -11.32 -18.42 -0.87
CA GLU A 73 -12.76 -18.53 -1.15
C GLU A 73 -13.60 -18.65 0.11
N LYS A 74 -13.17 -19.44 1.09
CA LYS A 74 -13.87 -19.55 2.36
C LYS A 74 -14.07 -18.20 3.01
N ILE A 75 -12.97 -17.41 3.13
CA ILE A 75 -13.03 -16.11 3.77
C ILE A 75 -13.81 -15.12 2.90
N LEU A 76 -13.46 -15.01 1.62
CA LEU A 76 -14.06 -14.05 0.70
C LEU A 76 -15.59 -14.25 0.59
N TYR A 77 -16.04 -15.50 0.41
CA TYR A 77 -17.47 -15.79 0.26
C TYR A 77 -18.23 -15.63 1.57
N SER A 78 -17.58 -15.84 2.72
CA SER A 78 -18.20 -15.57 4.03
C SER A 78 -18.42 -14.08 4.30
N HIS A 79 -17.88 -13.19 3.48
CA HIS A 79 -18.11 -11.75 3.54
C HIS A 79 -19.11 -11.23 2.51
N LEU A 80 -19.78 -12.12 1.78
CA LEU A 80 -20.84 -11.72 0.85
C LEU A 80 -22.03 -11.10 1.58
N ASP A 81 -22.55 -10.03 1.03
CA ASP A 81 -23.80 -9.41 1.48
C ASP A 81 -24.94 -10.39 1.30
N ASN A 82 -25.09 -10.94 0.10
CA ASN A 82 -26.02 -12.01 -0.23
C ASN A 82 -25.29 -13.10 -1.06
N PRO A 83 -25.03 -14.30 -0.47
CA PRO A 83 -24.39 -15.40 -1.18
C PRO A 83 -25.14 -15.88 -2.43
N GLU A 84 -26.48 -15.96 -2.38
CA GLU A 84 -27.29 -16.45 -3.51
C GLU A 84 -27.15 -15.52 -4.71
N ASP A 85 -27.28 -14.21 -4.50
CA ASP A 85 -27.15 -13.21 -5.57
C ASP A 85 -25.77 -13.21 -6.20
N SER A 86 -24.73 -13.29 -5.39
CA SER A 86 -23.35 -13.20 -5.89
C SER A 86 -22.88 -14.50 -6.53
N LEU A 87 -23.29 -15.67 -6.03
CA LEU A 87 -22.76 -16.96 -6.44
C LEU A 87 -23.61 -17.70 -7.47
N LEU A 88 -24.94 -17.43 -7.53
CA LEU A 88 -25.82 -18.14 -8.44
C LEU A 88 -26.28 -17.32 -9.65
N ASN A 89 -26.59 -16.03 -9.48
CA ASN A 89 -27.27 -15.25 -10.51
C ASN A 89 -26.43 -14.91 -11.75
N ASN A 90 -25.11 -14.95 -11.65
CA ASN A 90 -24.21 -14.68 -12.77
C ASN A 90 -23.29 -15.88 -13.11
N THR A 91 -23.71 -17.08 -12.73
CA THR A 91 -22.92 -18.31 -12.90
C THR A 91 -23.85 -19.45 -13.30
N ASP A 92 -23.30 -20.49 -13.90
CA ASP A 92 -24.07 -21.71 -14.25
C ASP A 92 -24.43 -22.52 -12.97
N ASN A 93 -25.34 -22.01 -12.15
CA ASN A 93 -25.73 -22.58 -10.84
C ASN A 93 -24.53 -22.85 -9.92
N GLY A 94 -23.72 -21.83 -9.64
CA GLY A 94 -22.55 -21.94 -8.78
C GLY A 94 -21.31 -22.55 -9.44
N ARG A 95 -21.36 -22.83 -10.75
CA ARG A 95 -20.18 -23.22 -11.54
C ARG A 95 -19.60 -21.97 -12.21
N ASN A 96 -18.29 -21.99 -12.40
CA ASN A 96 -17.58 -20.87 -13.07
C ASN A 96 -17.71 -19.52 -12.34
N ILE A 97 -17.62 -19.49 -11.02
CA ILE A 97 -17.65 -18.25 -10.22
C ILE A 97 -16.42 -17.40 -10.54
N ARG A 98 -15.23 -18.01 -10.49
CA ARG A 98 -13.94 -17.34 -10.67
C ARG A 98 -13.84 -16.68 -12.05
N GLY A 99 -13.45 -15.42 -12.07
CA GLY A 99 -13.33 -14.61 -13.28
C GLY A 99 -14.64 -14.14 -13.90
N LYS A 100 -15.82 -14.56 -13.39
CA LYS A 100 -17.14 -14.24 -13.96
C LYS A 100 -18.08 -13.53 -13.00
N ALA A 101 -18.27 -14.04 -11.79
CA ALA A 101 -19.21 -13.47 -10.82
C ALA A 101 -18.76 -12.09 -10.33
N ASN A 102 -19.72 -11.21 -10.02
CA ASN A 102 -19.49 -9.99 -9.28
C ASN A 102 -19.88 -10.22 -7.81
N LEU A 103 -18.87 -10.19 -6.95
CA LEU A 103 -19.04 -10.40 -5.52
C LEU A 103 -19.38 -9.06 -4.86
N ARG A 104 -20.45 -9.01 -4.10
CA ARG A 104 -20.86 -7.86 -3.29
C ARG A 104 -20.48 -8.15 -1.84
N LEU A 105 -19.43 -7.50 -1.35
CA LEU A 105 -18.72 -7.85 -0.13
C LEU A 105 -18.94 -6.82 0.97
N LYS A 106 -18.99 -7.27 2.21
CA LYS A 106 -19.06 -6.47 3.44
C LYS A 106 -17.75 -6.62 4.22
N PRO A 107 -16.77 -5.73 4.00
CA PRO A 107 -15.52 -5.76 4.76
C PRO A 107 -15.76 -5.49 6.24
N ASP A 108 -14.85 -6.00 7.09
CA ASP A 108 -14.89 -5.80 8.54
C ASP A 108 -14.25 -4.49 8.97
N ARG A 109 -13.32 -3.94 8.17
CA ARG A 109 -12.55 -2.75 8.53
C ARG A 109 -11.97 -2.04 7.31
N VAL A 110 -11.77 -0.72 7.45
CA VAL A 110 -10.99 0.11 6.51
C VAL A 110 -9.76 0.68 7.22
N ASN A 111 -8.59 0.58 6.58
CA ASN A 111 -7.34 1.18 7.04
C ASN A 111 -6.85 2.19 6.00
N MET A 112 -6.57 3.42 6.42
CA MET A 112 -6.22 4.52 5.51
C MET A 112 -4.87 5.10 5.87
N GLN A 113 -3.97 5.26 4.90
CA GLN A 113 -2.73 6.00 5.08
C GLN A 113 -2.98 7.51 4.85
N ASP A 114 -2.17 8.37 5.47
CA ASP A 114 -2.41 9.81 5.56
C ASP A 114 -2.52 10.54 4.22
N ALA A 115 -1.77 10.12 3.20
CA ALA A 115 -1.83 10.80 1.90
C ALA A 115 -3.15 10.53 1.16
N SER A 116 -3.78 9.34 1.31
CA SER A 116 -5.06 8.99 0.70
C SER A 116 -6.24 9.26 1.62
N ALA A 117 -6.05 9.20 2.94
CA ALA A 117 -7.09 9.50 3.93
C ALA A 117 -7.63 10.93 3.78
N GLN A 118 -6.80 11.90 3.39
CA GLN A 118 -7.25 13.27 3.18
C GLN A 118 -8.45 13.31 2.23
N MET A 119 -8.31 12.72 1.05
CA MET A 119 -9.37 12.71 0.06
C MET A 119 -10.53 11.79 0.45
N ALA A 120 -10.25 10.63 1.01
CA ALA A 120 -11.29 9.69 1.47
C ALA A 120 -12.15 10.31 2.59
N ILE A 121 -11.55 11.02 3.54
CA ILE A 121 -12.29 11.71 4.61
C ILE A 121 -13.11 12.89 4.05
N LEU A 122 -12.55 13.70 3.15
CA LEU A 122 -13.30 14.77 2.48
C LEU A 122 -14.53 14.22 1.74
N GLN A 123 -14.40 13.07 1.07
CA GLN A 123 -15.50 12.37 0.44
C GLN A 123 -16.51 11.82 1.46
N PHE A 124 -16.03 11.19 2.54
CA PHE A 124 -16.90 10.68 3.60
C PHE A 124 -17.70 11.82 4.27
N MET A 125 -17.08 12.96 4.49
CA MET A 125 -17.76 14.14 5.02
C MET A 125 -18.95 14.59 4.14
N SER A 126 -18.82 14.47 2.83
CA SER A 126 -19.89 14.78 1.87
C SER A 126 -21.10 13.84 1.97
N CYS A 127 -20.93 12.65 2.57
CA CYS A 127 -22.02 11.71 2.82
C CYS A 127 -22.86 12.05 4.07
N ASN A 128 -22.45 13.06 4.84
CA ASN A 128 -23.17 13.60 6.01
C ASN A 128 -23.56 12.56 7.08
N LEU A 129 -22.72 11.53 7.28
CA LEU A 129 -22.90 10.49 8.30
C LEU A 129 -22.25 10.90 9.62
N ALA A 130 -22.88 10.52 10.75
CA ALA A 130 -22.36 10.80 12.09
C ALA A 130 -21.13 9.94 12.45
N LYS A 131 -20.98 8.77 11.86
CA LYS A 131 -19.86 7.84 12.06
C LYS A 131 -19.77 6.83 10.91
N PRO A 132 -18.62 6.18 10.69
CA PRO A 132 -18.53 5.06 9.76
C PRO A 132 -19.41 3.88 10.17
N ALA A 133 -19.92 3.15 9.19
CA ALA A 133 -20.70 1.94 9.39
C ALA A 133 -19.84 0.77 9.91
N ILE A 134 -18.56 0.78 9.58
CA ILE A 134 -17.56 -0.20 10.02
C ILE A 134 -16.36 0.51 10.64
N PRO A 135 -15.59 -0.17 11.49
CA PRO A 135 -14.37 0.37 12.08
C PRO A 135 -13.38 0.85 11.04
N ALA A 136 -12.72 1.97 11.34
CA ALA A 136 -11.73 2.57 10.46
C ALA A 136 -10.51 3.08 11.23
N SER A 137 -9.36 3.15 10.56
CA SER A 137 -8.15 3.75 11.11
C SER A 137 -7.45 4.64 10.09
N ILE A 138 -6.77 5.66 10.59
CA ILE A 138 -5.93 6.59 9.84
C ILE A 138 -4.50 6.45 10.38
N HIS A 139 -3.52 6.31 9.48
CA HIS A 139 -2.12 6.10 9.82
C HIS A 139 -1.26 7.16 9.14
N CYS A 140 -0.44 7.89 9.95
CA CYS A 140 0.36 9.00 9.45
C CYS A 140 1.80 8.56 9.16
N ASP A 141 2.02 7.90 8.02
CA ASP A 141 3.28 7.26 7.67
C ASP A 141 3.88 7.66 6.31
N HIS A 142 3.16 8.45 5.49
CA HIS A 142 3.62 8.81 4.14
C HIS A 142 4.21 10.22 4.02
N LEU A 143 3.95 11.12 4.97
CA LEU A 143 4.32 12.54 4.87
C LEU A 143 5.60 12.90 5.66
N ILE A 144 6.42 11.93 6.01
CA ILE A 144 7.70 12.13 6.71
C ILE A 144 8.84 11.91 5.73
N VAL A 145 9.74 12.90 5.61
CA VAL A 145 10.91 12.85 4.71
C VAL A 145 12.09 12.29 5.47
N GLY A 146 12.62 11.15 5.02
CA GLY A 146 13.87 10.58 5.54
C GLY A 146 15.08 11.39 5.06
N SER A 147 15.96 11.78 5.97
CA SER A 147 17.13 12.59 5.64
C SER A 147 18.26 12.43 6.64
N LYS A 148 18.07 12.92 7.89
CA LYS A 148 19.11 13.05 8.89
C LYS A 148 19.06 11.99 9.98
N GLY A 149 17.88 11.43 10.25
CA GLY A 149 17.63 10.48 11.31
C GLY A 149 16.26 10.69 11.94
N ALA A 150 15.85 9.71 12.78
CA ALA A 150 14.47 9.55 13.23
C ALA A 150 13.87 10.79 13.90
N GLU A 151 14.58 11.39 14.87
CA GLU A 151 14.05 12.52 15.67
C GLU A 151 13.92 13.82 14.86
N ASP A 152 14.98 14.18 14.13
CA ASP A 152 15.00 15.39 13.30
C ASP A 152 13.96 15.30 12.18
N ASP A 153 13.89 14.15 11.50
CA ASP A 153 13.00 13.91 10.38
C ASP A 153 11.52 13.91 10.83
N LEU A 154 11.23 13.29 11.98
CA LEU A 154 9.88 13.27 12.55
C LEU A 154 9.44 14.68 12.96
N SER A 155 10.29 15.40 13.69
CA SER A 155 9.99 16.77 14.13
C SER A 155 9.74 17.70 12.94
N ALA A 156 10.58 17.64 11.91
CA ALA A 156 10.41 18.41 10.69
C ALA A 156 9.14 18.01 9.93
N GLY A 157 8.84 16.70 9.86
CA GLY A 157 7.63 16.18 9.23
C GLY A 157 6.35 16.65 9.90
N ILE A 158 6.29 16.60 11.25
CA ILE A 158 5.16 17.10 12.05
C ILE A 158 4.95 18.58 11.82
N GLN A 159 6.02 19.37 11.85
CA GLN A 159 5.92 20.82 11.65
C GLN A 159 5.46 21.16 10.23
N THR A 160 6.03 20.52 9.22
CA THR A 160 5.74 20.79 7.81
C THR A 160 4.33 20.36 7.43
N ASN A 161 3.82 19.26 8.00
CA ASN A 161 2.52 18.70 7.65
C ASN A 161 1.46 18.87 8.75
N LYS A 162 1.70 19.80 9.69
CA LYS A 162 0.81 20.04 10.84
C LYS A 162 -0.66 20.20 10.44
N GLU A 163 -0.93 20.99 9.41
CA GLU A 163 -2.28 21.21 8.92
C GLU A 163 -2.99 19.93 8.51
N VAL A 164 -2.31 19.03 7.82
CA VAL A 164 -2.87 17.75 7.39
C VAL A 164 -3.08 16.81 8.57
N PHE A 165 -2.12 16.74 9.49
CA PHE A 165 -2.26 15.89 10.67
C PHE A 165 -3.35 16.39 11.61
N ASP A 166 -3.48 17.72 11.82
CA ASP A 166 -4.58 18.31 12.59
C ASP A 166 -5.94 18.02 11.95
N PHE A 167 -6.04 18.10 10.60
CA PHE A 167 -7.23 17.73 9.87
C PHE A 167 -7.62 16.26 10.10
N LEU A 168 -6.67 15.33 9.90
CA LEU A 168 -6.92 13.91 10.03
C LEU A 168 -7.26 13.52 11.48
N GLU A 169 -6.55 14.09 12.47
CA GLU A 169 -6.85 13.85 13.89
C GLU A 169 -8.22 14.39 14.27
N SER A 170 -8.57 15.62 13.85
CA SER A 170 -9.90 16.20 14.14
C SER A 170 -11.03 15.38 13.50
N ALA A 171 -10.81 14.87 12.29
CA ALA A 171 -11.76 13.98 11.63
C ALA A 171 -11.90 12.63 12.35
N ALA A 172 -10.77 12.04 12.75
CA ALA A 172 -10.78 10.79 13.53
C ALA A 172 -11.56 10.98 14.84
N ARG A 173 -11.36 12.08 15.56
CA ARG A 173 -12.11 12.44 16.77
C ARG A 173 -13.61 12.61 16.50
N LYS A 174 -13.94 13.37 15.46
CA LYS A 174 -15.34 13.63 15.10
C LYS A 174 -16.11 12.35 14.80
N TYR A 175 -15.52 11.48 14.01
CA TYR A 175 -16.20 10.28 13.49
C TYR A 175 -15.91 9.00 14.28
N GLY A 176 -15.03 9.04 15.29
CA GLY A 176 -14.68 7.87 16.11
C GLY A 176 -13.84 6.84 15.35
N MET A 177 -12.92 7.30 14.52
CA MET A 177 -11.92 6.45 13.87
C MET A 177 -10.65 6.36 14.74
N ASP A 178 -9.91 5.25 14.63
CA ASP A 178 -8.60 5.13 15.26
C ASP A 178 -7.60 6.03 14.52
N PHE A 179 -6.77 6.77 15.24
CA PHE A 179 -5.75 7.65 14.67
C PHE A 179 -4.36 7.26 15.17
N TRP A 180 -3.50 6.90 14.25
CA TRP A 180 -2.09 6.60 14.46
C TRP A 180 -1.26 7.82 14.08
N PRO A 181 -0.65 8.52 15.04
CA PRO A 181 0.05 9.77 14.77
C PRO A 181 1.35 9.55 13.98
N PRO A 182 1.96 10.63 13.43
CA PRO A 182 3.27 10.55 12.81
C PRO A 182 4.30 9.92 13.74
N GLY A 183 5.10 8.98 13.22
CA GLY A 183 6.10 8.24 14.00
C GLY A 183 5.57 6.99 14.71
N ALA A 184 4.27 6.75 14.74
CA ALA A 184 3.68 5.54 15.32
C ALA A 184 4.10 4.26 14.59
N GLY A 185 4.27 4.34 13.28
CA GLY A 185 4.70 3.22 12.45
C GLY A 185 4.05 3.23 11.07
N ILE A 186 4.59 2.38 10.21
CA ILE A 186 4.12 2.15 8.86
C ILE A 186 2.78 1.40 8.91
N ILE A 187 1.78 1.86 8.15
CA ILE A 187 0.40 1.33 8.18
C ILE A 187 0.34 -0.20 8.17
N HIS A 188 1.08 -0.88 7.28
CA HIS A 188 0.98 -2.33 7.14
C HIS A 188 1.53 -3.07 8.35
N GLN A 189 2.55 -2.51 9.01
CA GLN A 189 3.11 -3.07 10.23
C GLN A 189 2.16 -2.85 11.41
N THR A 190 1.65 -1.63 11.58
CA THR A 190 0.67 -1.34 12.65
C THR A 190 -0.63 -2.11 12.49
N VAL A 191 -1.10 -2.34 11.24
CA VAL A 191 -2.25 -3.19 10.96
C VAL A 191 -1.97 -4.66 11.30
N LEU A 192 -0.80 -5.18 10.92
CA LEU A 192 -0.40 -6.55 11.23
C LEU A 192 -0.32 -6.78 12.74
N GLU A 193 0.23 -5.81 13.49
CA GLU A 193 0.42 -5.86 14.93
C GLU A 193 -0.87 -5.74 15.74
N ASN A 194 -1.89 -5.01 15.22
CA ASN A 194 -3.03 -4.59 16.03
C ASN A 194 -4.39 -5.06 15.51
N TYR A 195 -4.56 -5.20 14.20
CA TYR A 195 -5.89 -5.40 13.60
C TYR A 195 -6.05 -6.70 12.82
N ALA A 196 -5.00 -7.19 12.17
CA ALA A 196 -5.05 -8.41 11.37
C ALA A 196 -5.33 -9.64 12.23
N LEU A 197 -6.40 -10.36 11.92
CA LEU A 197 -6.79 -11.61 12.56
C LEU A 197 -7.23 -12.61 11.49
N PRO A 198 -6.96 -13.91 11.68
CA PRO A 198 -7.40 -14.93 10.74
C PRO A 198 -8.89 -14.86 10.44
N GLY A 199 -9.25 -14.92 9.18
CA GLY A 199 -10.63 -14.89 8.73
C GLY A 199 -11.26 -13.52 8.54
N LEU A 200 -10.58 -12.42 8.88
CA LEU A 200 -11.06 -11.07 8.58
C LEU A 200 -10.95 -10.75 7.10
N MET A 201 -11.81 -9.83 6.66
CA MET A 201 -11.69 -9.12 5.39
C MET A 201 -11.56 -7.62 5.63
N MET A 202 -10.47 -7.01 5.14
CA MET A 202 -10.22 -5.59 5.30
C MET A 202 -9.95 -4.91 3.95
N LEU A 203 -10.28 -3.63 3.85
CA LEU A 203 -9.83 -2.77 2.76
C LEU A 203 -8.76 -1.81 3.27
N GLY A 204 -7.75 -1.55 2.45
CA GLY A 204 -6.71 -0.60 2.77
C GLY A 204 -6.45 0.36 1.64
N THR A 205 -6.32 1.66 1.93
CA THR A 205 -6.05 2.67 0.89
C THR A 205 -4.58 2.71 0.46
N ASP A 206 -3.90 1.58 0.62
CA ASP A 206 -2.55 1.34 0.11
C ASP A 206 -2.47 -0.03 -0.58
N SER A 207 -1.70 -0.11 -1.66
CA SER A 207 -1.57 -1.33 -2.48
C SER A 207 -0.88 -2.49 -1.76
N HIS A 208 -0.09 -2.22 -0.71
CA HIS A 208 0.59 -3.25 0.09
C HIS A 208 -0.24 -3.75 1.28
N SER A 209 -1.52 -3.37 1.37
CA SER A 209 -2.48 -3.92 2.34
C SER A 209 -2.50 -5.45 2.41
N PRO A 210 -2.25 -6.21 1.30
CA PRO A 210 -2.13 -7.66 1.33
C PRO A 210 -1.12 -8.22 2.34
N ASN A 211 -0.22 -7.41 2.88
CA ASN A 211 0.71 -7.75 3.98
C ASN A 211 0.02 -8.53 5.12
N ALA A 212 -1.21 -8.18 5.47
CA ALA A 212 -1.98 -8.85 6.51
C ALA A 212 -2.37 -10.31 6.18
N GLY A 213 -2.21 -10.73 4.91
CA GLY A 213 -2.41 -12.12 4.47
C GLY A 213 -1.47 -13.11 5.13
N GLY A 214 -0.33 -12.65 5.68
CA GLY A 214 0.56 -13.45 6.52
C GLY A 214 -0.08 -13.94 7.83
N LEU A 215 -1.20 -13.34 8.24
CA LEU A 215 -2.05 -13.78 9.36
C LEU A 215 -3.42 -14.30 8.90
N SER A 216 -3.50 -14.93 7.73
CA SER A 216 -4.74 -15.51 7.20
C SER A 216 -5.90 -14.51 7.10
N THR A 217 -5.59 -13.27 6.79
CA THR A 217 -6.53 -12.16 6.63
C THR A 217 -6.65 -11.82 5.15
N ILE A 218 -7.85 -11.73 4.59
CA ILE A 218 -8.04 -11.15 3.26
C ILE A 218 -7.98 -9.62 3.39
N THR A 219 -6.92 -9.01 2.90
CA THR A 219 -6.84 -7.54 2.87
C THR A 219 -6.53 -7.07 1.46
N ILE A 220 -7.35 -6.18 0.93
CA ILE A 220 -7.28 -5.75 -0.46
C ILE A 220 -6.96 -4.27 -0.54
N GLY A 221 -5.94 -3.93 -1.35
CA GLY A 221 -5.59 -2.55 -1.64
C GLY A 221 -6.62 -1.91 -2.57
N VAL A 222 -7.13 -0.75 -2.19
CA VAL A 222 -8.21 -0.03 -2.88
C VAL A 222 -7.94 1.47 -2.97
N GLY A 223 -8.72 2.18 -3.79
CA GLY A 223 -8.74 3.63 -3.81
C GLY A 223 -9.60 4.23 -2.68
N GLY A 224 -9.50 5.55 -2.49
CA GLY A 224 -10.26 6.25 -1.47
C GLY A 224 -11.78 6.10 -1.63
N ALA A 225 -12.29 6.12 -2.86
CA ALA A 225 -13.72 5.95 -3.11
C ALA A 225 -14.25 4.55 -2.71
N ASP A 226 -13.45 3.49 -2.90
CA ASP A 226 -13.77 2.16 -2.39
C ASP A 226 -13.85 2.15 -0.87
N ALA A 227 -12.89 2.83 -0.23
CA ALA A 227 -12.88 2.97 1.22
C ALA A 227 -14.14 3.68 1.71
N VAL A 228 -14.56 4.75 1.03
CA VAL A 228 -15.78 5.50 1.39
C VAL A 228 -17.03 4.61 1.24
N GLU A 229 -17.15 3.80 0.20
CA GLU A 229 -18.27 2.84 0.09
C GLU A 229 -18.37 1.93 1.31
N ALA A 230 -17.26 1.35 1.73
CA ALA A 230 -17.24 0.53 2.92
C ALA A 230 -17.56 1.33 4.20
N LEU A 231 -17.04 2.56 4.31
CA LEU A 231 -17.30 3.45 5.45
C LEU A 231 -18.78 3.85 5.56
N VAL A 232 -19.50 3.97 4.45
CA VAL A 232 -20.94 4.24 4.46
C VAL A 232 -21.80 2.99 4.58
N GLY A 233 -21.18 1.80 4.62
CA GLY A 233 -21.88 0.51 4.76
C GLY A 233 -22.45 -0.05 3.47
N ALA A 234 -22.12 0.52 2.31
CA ALA A 234 -22.49 -0.06 1.03
C ALA A 234 -21.67 -1.36 0.77
N PRO A 235 -22.24 -2.34 0.07
CA PRO A 235 -21.47 -3.50 -0.36
C PRO A 235 -20.40 -3.07 -1.37
N TRP A 236 -19.15 -3.51 -1.14
CA TRP A 236 -18.06 -3.29 -2.06
C TRP A 236 -18.02 -4.37 -3.15
N GLU A 237 -17.94 -3.96 -4.41
CA GLU A 237 -17.93 -4.88 -5.54
C GLU A 237 -16.53 -5.36 -5.90
N LEU A 238 -16.40 -6.67 -6.10
CA LEU A 238 -15.20 -7.30 -6.63
C LEU A 238 -15.59 -8.35 -7.66
N LYS A 239 -15.01 -8.29 -8.87
CA LYS A 239 -15.08 -9.41 -9.79
C LYS A 239 -14.38 -10.61 -9.14
N ALA A 240 -15.06 -11.75 -9.05
CA ALA A 240 -14.54 -12.95 -8.39
C ALA A 240 -13.15 -13.31 -8.93
N PRO A 241 -12.09 -13.23 -8.10
CA PRO A 241 -10.75 -13.50 -8.56
C PRO A 241 -10.57 -14.98 -8.90
N LYS A 242 -9.64 -15.28 -9.79
CA LYS A 242 -9.04 -16.60 -9.91
C LYS A 242 -8.17 -16.87 -8.69
N ILE A 243 -7.89 -18.14 -8.42
CA ILE A 243 -7.00 -18.51 -7.32
C ILE A 243 -5.74 -19.17 -7.88
N LEU A 244 -4.62 -18.47 -7.71
CA LEU A 244 -3.30 -18.97 -8.06
C LEU A 244 -2.69 -19.63 -6.84
N GLY A 245 -2.49 -20.94 -6.90
CA GLY A 245 -1.87 -21.73 -5.82
C GLY A 245 -0.36 -21.69 -5.91
N VAL A 246 0.32 -21.33 -4.82
CA VAL A 246 1.78 -21.43 -4.70
C VAL A 246 2.11 -22.45 -3.63
N GLN A 247 2.57 -23.62 -4.09
CA GLN A 247 3.00 -24.69 -3.21
C GLN A 247 4.46 -24.46 -2.78
N LEU A 248 4.67 -24.32 -1.47
CA LEU A 248 6.00 -24.24 -0.87
C LEU A 248 6.39 -25.60 -0.30
N VAL A 249 7.56 -26.10 -0.71
CA VAL A 249 8.12 -27.35 -0.19
C VAL A 249 9.52 -27.09 0.37
N GLY A 250 9.99 -27.96 1.24
CA GLY A 250 11.31 -27.82 1.86
C GLY A 250 11.40 -26.67 2.87
N LYS A 251 12.62 -26.16 3.09
CA LYS A 251 12.94 -25.09 4.05
C LYS A 251 13.97 -24.15 3.47
N LEU A 252 13.88 -22.85 3.82
CA LEU A 252 14.85 -21.83 3.40
C LEU A 252 16.27 -22.18 3.87
N SER A 253 17.23 -21.96 2.98
CA SER A 253 18.66 -22.08 3.27
C SER A 253 19.16 -20.84 4.04
N ASN A 254 20.37 -20.92 4.57
CA ASN A 254 20.94 -19.93 5.49
C ASN A 254 20.90 -18.47 5.00
N TRP A 255 21.17 -18.22 3.70
CA TRP A 255 21.17 -16.87 3.12
C TRP A 255 19.84 -16.48 2.45
N ALA A 256 19.01 -17.46 2.09
CA ALA A 256 17.70 -17.18 1.55
C ALA A 256 16.72 -16.73 2.67
N SER A 257 15.84 -15.84 2.31
CA SER A 257 14.85 -15.23 3.20
C SER A 257 13.44 -15.32 2.58
N PRO A 258 12.38 -15.05 3.32
CA PRO A 258 11.03 -14.93 2.75
C PRO A 258 10.96 -13.93 1.60
N LYS A 259 11.79 -12.88 1.62
CA LYS A 259 11.89 -11.91 0.52
C LYS A 259 12.25 -12.57 -0.81
N ASP A 260 13.14 -13.56 -0.80
CA ASP A 260 13.61 -14.22 -2.01
C ASP A 260 12.52 -15.10 -2.65
N VAL A 261 11.58 -15.60 -1.86
CA VAL A 261 10.40 -16.32 -2.37
C VAL A 261 9.60 -15.43 -3.30
N ILE A 262 9.27 -14.21 -2.85
CA ILE A 262 8.45 -13.30 -3.65
C ILE A 262 9.25 -12.64 -4.77
N LEU A 263 10.55 -12.38 -4.60
CA LEU A 263 11.42 -11.90 -5.68
C LEU A 263 11.50 -12.93 -6.81
N ARG A 264 11.68 -14.22 -6.47
CA ARG A 264 11.66 -15.33 -7.43
C ARG A 264 10.29 -15.43 -8.12
N LEU A 265 9.20 -15.34 -7.35
CA LEU A 265 7.84 -15.42 -7.90
C LEU A 265 7.55 -14.23 -8.83
N ALA A 266 8.01 -13.02 -8.49
CA ALA A 266 7.87 -11.84 -9.34
C ALA A 266 8.56 -12.02 -10.69
N GLY A 267 9.76 -12.64 -10.70
CA GLY A 267 10.44 -12.98 -11.95
C GLY A 267 9.70 -14.02 -12.79
N HIS A 268 8.92 -14.90 -12.16
CA HIS A 268 8.11 -15.91 -12.87
C HIS A 268 6.80 -15.33 -13.41
N LEU A 269 6.03 -14.62 -12.57
CA LEU A 269 4.72 -14.08 -12.91
C LEU A 269 4.79 -12.79 -13.72
N THR A 270 5.89 -12.06 -13.64
CA THR A 270 6.01 -10.67 -14.07
C THR A 270 5.04 -9.73 -13.33
N VAL A 271 5.04 -8.44 -13.66
CA VAL A 271 4.16 -7.44 -13.03
C VAL A 271 2.67 -7.63 -13.36
N ARG A 272 2.30 -8.59 -14.21
CA ARG A 272 0.92 -8.80 -14.68
C ARG A 272 0.35 -10.20 -14.44
N GLY A 273 1.17 -11.18 -14.13
CA GLY A 273 0.74 -12.58 -14.05
C GLY A 273 -0.31 -12.85 -12.96
N GLY A 274 -0.29 -12.09 -11.88
CA GLY A 274 -1.29 -12.18 -10.81
C GLY A 274 -2.57 -11.38 -11.03
N THR A 275 -2.71 -10.65 -12.15
CA THR A 275 -3.86 -9.77 -12.39
C THR A 275 -5.17 -10.54 -12.36
N GLY A 276 -6.12 -10.05 -11.53
CA GLY A 276 -7.43 -10.70 -11.36
C GLY A 276 -7.38 -12.01 -10.58
N SER A 277 -6.28 -12.29 -9.87
CA SER A 277 -6.12 -13.49 -9.06
C SER A 277 -5.83 -13.15 -7.59
N ILE A 278 -6.14 -14.07 -6.70
CA ILE A 278 -5.62 -14.13 -5.33
C ILE A 278 -4.52 -15.18 -5.33
N ILE A 279 -3.38 -14.88 -4.74
CA ILE A 279 -2.31 -15.85 -4.54
C ILE A 279 -2.52 -16.53 -3.18
N GLU A 280 -2.76 -17.83 -3.20
CA GLU A 280 -2.88 -18.64 -1.98
C GLU A 280 -1.67 -19.54 -1.82
N TYR A 281 -0.92 -19.37 -0.74
CA TYR A 281 0.25 -20.16 -0.42
C TYR A 281 -0.13 -21.37 0.43
N PHE A 282 0.48 -22.50 0.16
CA PHE A 282 0.24 -23.74 0.89
C PHE A 282 1.42 -24.70 0.76
N GLY A 283 1.34 -25.87 1.37
CA GLY A 283 2.38 -26.87 1.37
C GLY A 283 3.17 -26.93 2.67
N GLU A 284 4.02 -27.95 2.81
CA GLU A 284 4.77 -28.20 4.05
C GLU A 284 5.81 -27.11 4.37
N GLY A 285 6.33 -26.46 3.33
CA GLY A 285 7.30 -25.38 3.47
C GLY A 285 6.76 -24.17 4.23
N VAL A 286 5.43 -23.96 4.21
CA VAL A 286 4.76 -22.86 4.95
C VAL A 286 5.03 -22.95 6.45
N GLU A 287 5.07 -24.14 7.02
CA GLU A 287 5.33 -24.34 8.47
C GLU A 287 6.75 -23.92 8.90
N SER A 288 7.65 -23.70 7.95
CA SER A 288 9.01 -23.23 8.21
C SER A 288 9.16 -21.70 8.18
N LEU A 289 8.10 -20.97 7.80
CA LEU A 289 8.11 -19.51 7.70
C LEU A 289 7.54 -18.87 8.97
N SER A 290 8.09 -17.72 9.34
CA SER A 290 7.54 -16.86 10.38
C SER A 290 6.28 -16.14 9.88
N ALA A 291 5.46 -15.62 10.80
CA ALA A 291 4.30 -14.81 10.44
C ALA A 291 4.70 -13.52 9.71
N THR A 292 5.80 -12.89 10.12
CA THR A 292 6.34 -11.69 9.47
C THR A 292 6.95 -11.99 8.11
N GLY A 293 7.59 -13.17 7.95
CA GLY A 293 8.06 -13.65 6.66
C GLY A 293 6.92 -13.93 5.67
N MET A 294 5.84 -14.56 6.13
CA MET A 294 4.62 -14.73 5.33
C MET A 294 4.01 -13.37 4.94
N ALA A 295 4.01 -12.40 5.85
CA ALA A 295 3.56 -11.03 5.58
C ALA A 295 4.43 -10.32 4.53
N THR A 296 5.75 -10.48 4.56
CA THR A 296 6.68 -9.99 3.53
C THR A 296 6.34 -10.54 2.15
N ILE A 297 6.06 -11.84 2.05
CA ILE A 297 5.67 -12.48 0.78
C ILE A 297 4.34 -11.89 0.28
N CYS A 298 3.33 -11.79 1.14
CA CYS A 298 2.03 -11.21 0.81
C CYS A 298 2.13 -9.73 0.40
N ASN A 299 3.01 -8.95 1.05
CA ASN A 299 3.23 -7.54 0.78
C ASN A 299 3.52 -7.29 -0.69
N MET A 300 4.45 -8.05 -1.27
CA MET A 300 4.86 -7.89 -2.67
C MET A 300 3.95 -8.61 -3.69
N GLY A 301 2.84 -9.20 -3.27
CA GLY A 301 1.80 -9.66 -4.20
C GLY A 301 1.25 -8.53 -5.07
N ALA A 302 1.30 -7.29 -4.60
CA ALA A 302 0.95 -6.10 -5.36
C ALA A 302 1.85 -5.89 -6.60
N GLU A 303 3.11 -6.28 -6.53
CA GLU A 303 4.11 -6.10 -7.60
C GLU A 303 3.91 -7.09 -8.76
N VAL A 304 3.18 -8.17 -8.55
CA VAL A 304 2.78 -9.10 -9.62
C VAL A 304 1.33 -8.89 -10.10
N GLY A 305 0.68 -7.80 -9.63
CA GLY A 305 -0.68 -7.43 -10.01
C GLY A 305 -1.79 -8.21 -9.31
N ALA A 306 -1.47 -9.03 -8.29
CA ALA A 306 -2.46 -9.80 -7.57
C ALA A 306 -3.48 -8.92 -6.83
N THR A 307 -4.72 -9.39 -6.72
CA THR A 307 -5.79 -8.75 -5.94
C THR A 307 -5.42 -8.74 -4.46
N THR A 308 -4.95 -9.86 -3.96
CA THR A 308 -4.36 -10.04 -2.62
C THR A 308 -3.57 -11.33 -2.58
N SER A 309 -2.94 -11.59 -1.43
CA SER A 309 -2.22 -12.83 -1.15
C SER A 309 -2.59 -13.34 0.24
N ILE A 310 -2.55 -14.64 0.46
CA ILE A 310 -2.94 -15.22 1.74
C ILE A 310 -2.14 -16.49 2.05
N PHE A 311 -1.83 -16.67 3.33
CA PHE A 311 -1.29 -17.89 3.92
C PHE A 311 -2.32 -18.56 4.85
N PRO A 312 -2.23 -19.87 5.08
CA PRO A 312 -3.01 -20.54 6.11
C PRO A 312 -2.57 -20.10 7.52
N TYR A 313 -3.43 -20.28 8.50
CA TYR A 313 -3.07 -20.09 9.90
C TYR A 313 -2.11 -21.20 10.37
N THR A 314 -0.98 -20.80 10.93
CA THR A 314 0.10 -21.68 11.34
C THR A 314 0.45 -21.52 12.80
N LYS A 315 1.35 -22.37 13.30
CA LYS A 315 1.92 -22.19 14.65
C LYS A 315 2.71 -20.87 14.78
N ALA A 316 3.34 -20.40 13.68
CA ALA A 316 4.02 -19.11 13.66
C ALA A 316 3.01 -17.97 13.79
N SER A 317 1.86 -18.06 13.11
CA SER A 317 0.76 -17.09 13.27
C SER A 317 0.27 -17.03 14.73
N ALA A 318 0.12 -18.19 15.38
CA ALA A 318 -0.28 -18.25 16.79
C ALA A 318 0.74 -17.57 17.71
N ARG A 319 2.05 -17.89 17.55
CA ARG A 319 3.12 -17.24 18.33
C ARG A 319 3.14 -15.73 18.14
N TYR A 320 2.96 -15.26 16.91
CA TYR A 320 2.92 -13.83 16.61
C TYR A 320 1.72 -13.13 17.28
N LEU A 321 0.53 -13.73 17.26
CA LEU A 321 -0.64 -13.21 17.97
C LEU A 321 -0.41 -13.16 19.50
N ASP A 322 0.27 -14.15 20.06
CA ASP A 322 0.63 -14.15 21.48
C ASP A 322 1.65 -13.04 21.80
N SER A 323 2.71 -12.91 21.00
CA SER A 323 3.75 -11.90 21.20
C SER A 323 3.22 -10.47 21.06
N THR A 324 2.20 -10.25 20.24
CA THR A 324 1.50 -8.97 20.06
C THR A 324 0.28 -8.80 20.98
N ARG A 325 0.20 -9.58 22.09
CA ARG A 325 -0.84 -9.50 23.12
C ARG A 325 -2.27 -9.80 22.65
N ARG A 326 -2.40 -10.60 21.58
CA ARG A 326 -3.67 -11.01 21.00
C ARG A 326 -3.99 -12.50 21.20
N SER A 327 -3.50 -13.10 22.27
CA SER A 327 -3.69 -14.53 22.60
C SER A 327 -5.17 -14.95 22.70
N GLN A 328 -6.08 -14.00 22.98
CA GLN A 328 -7.52 -14.31 22.97
C GLN A 328 -7.98 -14.72 21.57
N ALA A 329 -7.36 -14.19 20.50
CA ALA A 329 -7.69 -14.60 19.13
C ALA A 329 -7.35 -16.09 18.91
N ASN A 330 -6.21 -16.56 19.38
CA ASN A 330 -5.84 -17.97 19.31
C ASN A 330 -6.87 -18.88 19.96
N LYS A 331 -7.33 -18.53 21.16
CA LYS A 331 -8.37 -19.28 21.88
C LYS A 331 -9.69 -19.30 21.11
N ASN A 332 -10.05 -18.18 20.49
CA ASN A 332 -11.28 -18.09 19.70
C ASN A 332 -11.18 -18.92 18.41
N ILE A 333 -10.01 -18.97 17.77
CA ILE A 333 -9.75 -19.81 16.60
C ILE A 333 -9.87 -21.28 16.96
N GLU A 334 -9.21 -21.72 18.04
CA GLU A 334 -9.27 -23.09 18.54
C GLU A 334 -10.70 -23.50 18.87
N ALA A 335 -11.45 -22.61 19.53
CA ALA A 335 -12.86 -22.84 19.86
C ALA A 335 -13.74 -22.98 18.60
N LEU A 336 -13.53 -22.14 17.58
CA LEU A 336 -14.24 -22.23 16.31
C LEU A 336 -13.93 -23.55 15.58
N GLU A 337 -12.67 -23.92 15.48
CA GLU A 337 -12.27 -25.16 14.80
C GLU A 337 -12.79 -26.39 15.53
N ALA A 338 -12.74 -26.39 16.86
CA ALA A 338 -13.33 -27.45 17.69
C ALA A 338 -14.86 -27.53 17.52
N PHE A 339 -15.56 -26.40 17.48
CA PHE A 339 -17.00 -26.34 17.24
C PHE A 339 -17.33 -26.88 15.84
N ALA A 340 -16.66 -26.39 14.82
CA ALA A 340 -16.88 -26.76 13.42
C ALA A 340 -16.54 -28.24 13.15
N SER A 341 -15.53 -28.81 13.82
CA SER A 341 -15.15 -30.22 13.68
C SER A 341 -16.21 -31.17 14.17
N ASN A 342 -17.07 -30.74 15.11
CA ASN A 342 -18.21 -31.53 15.64
C ASN A 342 -19.47 -31.44 14.76
N SER A 343 -19.42 -30.70 13.64
CA SER A 343 -20.55 -30.66 12.70
C SER A 343 -20.80 -32.04 12.13
N SER A 344 -22.07 -32.43 12.12
CA SER A 344 -22.54 -33.67 11.46
C SER A 344 -22.35 -33.61 9.93
N ASP A 345 -22.27 -32.42 9.38
CA ASP A 345 -21.96 -32.17 7.97
C ASP A 345 -20.43 -32.01 7.77
N PRO A 346 -19.76 -32.99 7.12
CA PRO A 346 -18.32 -32.89 6.85
C PRO A 346 -17.97 -31.65 6.02
N ASP A 347 -18.86 -31.18 5.17
CA ASP A 347 -18.64 -30.04 4.30
C ASP A 347 -18.80 -28.68 5.04
N ALA A 348 -19.40 -28.68 6.23
CA ALA A 348 -19.49 -27.52 7.11
C ALA A 348 -18.26 -27.36 8.04
N ARG A 349 -17.29 -28.24 7.99
CA ARG A 349 -16.07 -28.14 8.79
C ARG A 349 -15.26 -26.93 8.39
N TRP A 350 -14.88 -26.11 9.37
CA TRP A 350 -14.04 -24.95 9.17
C TRP A 350 -12.61 -25.21 9.69
N GLN A 351 -11.65 -24.89 8.86
CA GLN A 351 -10.24 -24.73 9.24
C GLN A 351 -9.69 -23.55 8.46
N PHE A 352 -8.73 -22.83 9.03
CA PHE A 352 -8.06 -21.71 8.36
C PHE A 352 -7.00 -22.21 7.35
N LYS A 353 -7.40 -23.09 6.47
CA LYS A 353 -6.66 -23.63 5.32
C LYS A 353 -7.64 -24.09 4.24
N ALA A 354 -7.14 -24.35 3.04
CA ALA A 354 -7.93 -24.92 1.96
C ALA A 354 -8.59 -26.25 2.36
N ASP A 355 -9.74 -26.59 1.76
CA ASP A 355 -10.31 -27.94 1.84
C ASP A 355 -9.38 -28.94 1.17
N GLU A 356 -9.38 -30.17 1.64
CA GLU A 356 -8.66 -31.25 0.95
C GLU A 356 -9.26 -31.48 -0.45
N GLY A 357 -8.41 -31.41 -1.47
CA GLY A 357 -8.84 -31.49 -2.87
C GLY A 357 -9.42 -30.19 -3.43
N ALA A 358 -9.19 -29.04 -2.80
CA ALA A 358 -9.48 -27.74 -3.40
C ALA A 358 -8.64 -27.54 -4.67
N GLU A 359 -9.27 -26.99 -5.70
CA GLU A 359 -8.62 -26.76 -7.00
C GLU A 359 -8.13 -25.31 -7.11
N TYR A 360 -7.01 -25.13 -7.81
CA TYR A 360 -6.43 -23.84 -8.16
C TYR A 360 -6.51 -23.62 -9.68
N ASP A 361 -6.68 -22.37 -10.14
CA ASP A 361 -6.69 -22.06 -11.57
C ASP A 361 -5.30 -22.21 -12.20
N GLU A 362 -4.27 -21.99 -11.41
CA GLU A 362 -2.86 -22.18 -11.76
C GLU A 362 -2.09 -22.64 -10.53
N LEU A 363 -1.09 -23.48 -10.73
CA LEU A 363 -0.27 -24.05 -9.66
C LEU A 363 1.22 -23.82 -9.94
N ILE A 364 1.89 -23.17 -8.99
CA ILE A 364 3.34 -22.97 -9.00
C ILE A 364 3.94 -23.67 -7.79
N THR A 365 5.04 -24.40 -7.99
CA THR A 365 5.78 -25.02 -6.88
C THR A 365 7.13 -24.31 -6.71
N ILE A 366 7.46 -23.95 -5.49
CA ILE A 366 8.76 -23.39 -5.12
C ILE A 366 9.38 -24.28 -4.05
N ASP A 367 10.54 -24.85 -4.37
CA ASP A 367 11.36 -25.57 -3.40
C ASP A 367 12.26 -24.59 -2.66
N LEU A 368 11.93 -24.36 -1.39
CA LEU A 368 12.65 -23.45 -0.51
C LEU A 368 14.09 -23.93 -0.23
N SER A 369 14.34 -25.23 -0.34
CA SER A 369 15.66 -25.80 -0.08
C SER A 369 16.68 -25.51 -1.17
N THR A 370 16.21 -25.23 -2.37
CA THR A 370 17.04 -24.90 -3.54
C THR A 370 17.00 -23.42 -3.90
N LEU A 371 16.20 -22.63 -3.18
CA LEU A 371 16.08 -21.20 -3.41
C LEU A 371 17.35 -20.49 -2.94
N GLU A 372 18.02 -19.80 -3.84
CA GLU A 372 19.08 -18.84 -3.53
C GLU A 372 18.55 -17.41 -3.45
N PRO A 373 19.29 -16.48 -2.79
CA PRO A 373 18.93 -15.07 -2.79
C PRO A 373 18.79 -14.51 -4.21
N HIS A 374 17.84 -13.56 -4.37
CA HIS A 374 17.58 -12.88 -5.64
C HIS A 374 17.74 -11.37 -5.50
N ILE A 375 18.15 -10.76 -6.60
CA ILE A 375 18.18 -9.30 -6.76
C ILE A 375 17.34 -8.94 -7.96
N ASN A 376 16.29 -8.12 -7.75
CA ASN A 376 15.37 -7.72 -8.80
C ASN A 376 15.57 -6.27 -9.21
N GLY A 377 15.57 -6.00 -10.50
CA GLY A 377 15.73 -4.66 -11.06
C GLY A 377 16.95 -4.52 -11.98
N PRO A 378 17.21 -3.27 -12.43
CA PRO A 378 16.60 -2.01 -11.99
C PRO A 378 15.29 -1.69 -12.68
N PHE A 379 14.60 -0.65 -12.21
CA PHE A 379 13.41 -0.01 -12.78
C PHE A 379 12.11 -0.84 -12.85
N THR A 380 12.18 -2.12 -12.54
CA THR A 380 11.01 -3.02 -12.49
C THR A 380 11.23 -4.11 -11.44
N PRO A 381 10.20 -4.49 -10.66
CA PRO A 381 10.36 -5.47 -9.60
C PRO A 381 10.40 -6.93 -10.10
N ASP A 382 10.16 -7.17 -11.38
CA ASP A 382 10.08 -8.49 -11.99
C ASP A 382 11.33 -8.92 -12.77
N LEU A 383 12.33 -8.06 -12.92
CA LEU A 383 13.62 -8.43 -13.50
C LEU A 383 14.47 -9.15 -12.44
N ALA A 384 14.17 -10.42 -12.20
CA ALA A 384 14.76 -11.23 -11.15
C ALA A 384 16.07 -11.90 -11.62
N THR A 385 17.13 -11.67 -10.85
CA THR A 385 18.45 -12.29 -11.08
C THR A 385 18.89 -13.05 -9.85
N PRO A 386 19.21 -14.35 -9.93
CA PRO A 386 19.83 -15.07 -8.83
C PRO A 386 21.16 -14.42 -8.41
N LEU A 387 21.42 -14.35 -7.10
CA LEU A 387 22.62 -13.73 -6.56
C LEU A 387 23.91 -14.28 -7.19
N SER A 388 23.94 -15.60 -7.44
CA SER A 388 25.07 -16.26 -8.08
C SER A 388 25.41 -15.78 -9.50
N LYS A 389 24.46 -15.09 -10.17
CA LYS A 389 24.58 -14.54 -11.53
C LYS A 389 24.64 -13.02 -11.57
N PHE A 390 24.30 -12.35 -10.48
CA PHE A 390 24.09 -10.90 -10.49
C PHE A 390 25.36 -10.13 -10.86
N LYS A 391 26.53 -10.59 -10.40
CA LYS A 391 27.83 -9.99 -10.73
C LYS A 391 28.15 -9.96 -12.24
N GLU A 392 27.80 -11.02 -12.94
CA GLU A 392 27.96 -11.12 -14.39
C GLU A 392 26.98 -10.17 -15.09
N VAL A 393 25.71 -10.19 -14.68
CA VAL A 393 24.66 -9.35 -15.27
C VAL A 393 24.99 -7.85 -15.10
N VAL A 394 25.47 -7.41 -13.93
CA VAL A 394 25.89 -6.02 -13.69
C VAL A 394 26.94 -5.59 -14.70
N LYS A 395 27.92 -6.45 -15.01
CA LYS A 395 28.99 -6.16 -15.98
C LYS A 395 28.50 -6.18 -17.42
N GLU A 396 27.67 -7.15 -17.78
CA GLU A 396 27.11 -7.30 -19.14
C GLU A 396 26.18 -6.12 -19.50
N GLN A 397 25.43 -5.62 -18.52
CA GLN A 397 24.50 -4.52 -18.70
C GLN A 397 25.11 -3.14 -18.47
N ASP A 398 26.41 -3.08 -18.16
CA ASP A 398 27.17 -1.86 -17.82
C ASP A 398 26.47 -1.02 -16.72
N TRP A 399 25.93 -1.71 -15.71
CA TRP A 399 25.31 -1.05 -14.55
C TRP A 399 26.37 -0.54 -13.57
N PRO A 400 26.06 0.52 -12.78
CA PRO A 400 27.02 1.04 -11.79
C PRO A 400 27.44 -0.05 -10.80
N GLN A 401 28.78 -0.24 -10.69
CA GLN A 401 29.36 -1.25 -9.79
C GLN A 401 29.58 -0.71 -8.38
N VAL A 402 29.63 0.62 -8.22
CA VAL A 402 29.71 1.28 -6.92
C VAL A 402 28.30 1.43 -6.36
N LEU A 403 28.09 0.95 -5.14
CA LEU A 403 26.84 1.13 -4.42
C LEU A 403 26.89 2.46 -3.66
N SER A 404 25.96 3.37 -3.94
CA SER A 404 25.86 4.67 -3.26
C SER A 404 25.19 4.53 -1.89
N ALA A 405 24.11 3.76 -1.80
CA ALA A 405 23.37 3.55 -0.55
C ALA A 405 22.71 2.17 -0.49
N GLY A 406 22.69 1.61 0.70
CA GLY A 406 21.87 0.47 1.10
C GLY A 406 20.75 0.92 2.05
N LEU A 407 19.50 0.55 1.75
CA LEU A 407 18.36 0.95 2.56
C LEU A 407 17.55 -0.29 2.96
N ILE A 408 17.38 -0.52 4.25
CA ILE A 408 16.56 -1.61 4.78
C ILE A 408 15.34 -1.09 5.54
N GLY A 409 14.30 -1.91 5.62
CA GLY A 409 13.07 -1.59 6.32
C GLY A 409 11.91 -1.34 5.38
N SER A 410 11.16 -0.24 5.57
CA SER A 410 9.86 0.01 4.97
C SER A 410 8.82 -1.04 5.41
N CYS A 411 7.65 -1.10 4.78
CA CYS A 411 6.62 -2.07 5.17
C CYS A 411 6.97 -3.52 4.83
N THR A 412 7.93 -3.75 3.95
CA THR A 412 8.24 -5.08 3.43
C THR A 412 9.17 -5.87 4.36
N ASN A 413 10.25 -5.23 4.82
CA ASN A 413 11.29 -5.88 5.63
C ASN A 413 11.72 -5.00 6.81
N SER A 414 10.81 -4.77 7.74
CA SER A 414 11.03 -3.94 8.92
C SER A 414 10.58 -4.61 10.22
N SER A 415 10.33 -5.92 10.16
CA SER A 415 9.94 -6.71 11.33
C SER A 415 11.10 -6.87 12.31
N TYR A 416 10.78 -7.28 13.53
CA TYR A 416 11.79 -7.63 14.54
C TYR A 416 12.73 -8.73 14.02
N GLU A 417 12.22 -9.70 13.28
CA GLU A 417 13.01 -10.76 12.67
C GLU A 417 14.01 -10.21 11.63
N ASP A 418 13.53 -9.37 10.70
CA ASP A 418 14.41 -8.74 9.69
C ASP A 418 15.56 -7.99 10.37
N MET A 419 15.24 -7.19 11.40
CA MET A 419 16.21 -6.36 12.11
C MET A 419 17.23 -7.19 12.89
N THR A 420 16.81 -8.27 13.54
CA THR A 420 17.74 -9.14 14.28
C THR A 420 18.61 -9.98 13.34
N ARG A 421 18.12 -10.37 12.16
CA ARG A 421 18.93 -11.03 11.13
C ARG A 421 20.03 -10.07 10.63
N VAL A 422 19.68 -8.82 10.36
CA VAL A 422 20.68 -7.79 10.00
C VAL A 422 21.66 -7.56 11.16
N GLU A 423 21.18 -7.48 12.38
CA GLU A 423 22.04 -7.29 13.56
C GLU A 423 23.13 -8.37 13.64
N SER A 424 22.82 -9.62 13.30
CA SER A 424 23.81 -10.70 13.31
C SER A 424 24.98 -10.42 12.37
N LEU A 425 24.73 -9.87 11.18
CA LEU A 425 25.76 -9.45 10.22
C LEU A 425 26.58 -8.27 10.75
N LEU A 426 25.90 -7.28 11.36
CA LEU A 426 26.58 -6.11 11.91
C LEU A 426 27.50 -6.47 13.09
N LYS A 427 27.10 -7.41 13.92
CA LYS A 427 27.94 -7.94 15.01
C LYS A 427 29.19 -8.62 14.46
N ASP A 428 29.08 -9.36 13.36
CA ASP A 428 30.23 -9.98 12.70
C ASP A 428 31.15 -8.93 12.08
N ALA A 429 30.59 -7.99 11.34
CA ALA A 429 31.35 -6.88 10.74
C ALA A 429 32.07 -6.02 11.78
N LYS A 430 31.41 -5.74 12.91
CA LYS A 430 31.99 -4.99 14.04
C LYS A 430 33.20 -5.72 14.64
N LYS A 431 33.11 -7.04 14.84
CA LYS A 431 34.24 -7.86 15.32
C LYS A 431 35.44 -7.80 14.36
N ALA A 432 35.18 -7.66 13.06
CA ALA A 432 36.21 -7.52 12.04
C ALA A 432 36.69 -6.08 11.84
N GLY A 433 36.17 -5.11 12.60
CA GLY A 433 36.52 -3.69 12.47
C GLY A 433 36.01 -3.01 11.22
N LEU A 434 35.01 -3.59 10.54
CA LEU A 434 34.44 -3.08 9.30
C LEU A 434 33.35 -2.03 9.57
N LYS A 435 33.19 -1.11 8.63
CA LYS A 435 32.08 -0.16 8.52
C LYS A 435 31.50 -0.23 7.12
N PRO A 436 30.24 0.17 6.91
CA PRO A 436 29.67 0.27 5.58
C PRO A 436 30.52 1.17 4.69
N ALA A 437 30.76 0.73 3.47
CA ALA A 437 31.43 1.52 2.43
C ALA A 437 30.45 2.39 1.64
N ALA A 438 29.13 2.07 1.72
CA ALA A 438 28.04 2.90 1.19
C ALA A 438 27.21 3.44 2.35
N ASP A 439 26.47 4.52 2.13
CA ASP A 439 25.48 5.00 3.10
C ASP A 439 24.49 3.90 3.47
N PHE A 440 24.21 3.73 4.76
CA PHE A 440 23.36 2.64 5.23
C PHE A 440 22.19 3.16 6.08
N TYR A 441 20.97 3.05 5.55
CA TYR A 441 19.74 3.56 6.17
C TYR A 441 18.86 2.41 6.66
N ILE A 442 18.26 2.60 7.84
CA ILE A 442 17.48 1.58 8.54
C ILE A 442 16.16 2.19 8.99
N THR A 443 15.04 1.60 8.58
CA THR A 443 13.70 2.06 8.96
C THR A 443 12.97 0.97 9.75
N PRO A 444 12.83 1.10 11.09
CA PRO A 444 11.97 0.20 11.88
C PRO A 444 10.51 0.31 11.44
N GLY A 445 9.75 -0.77 11.55
CA GLY A 445 8.38 -0.83 11.03
C GLY A 445 7.34 -0.10 11.87
N SER A 446 7.57 -0.06 13.18
CA SER A 446 6.64 0.58 14.14
C SER A 446 7.40 1.04 15.38
N GLU A 447 6.75 1.88 16.17
CA GLU A 447 7.28 2.29 17.46
C GLU A 447 7.41 1.12 18.44
N GLN A 448 6.51 0.15 18.36
CA GLN A 448 6.61 -1.10 19.12
C GLN A 448 7.89 -1.86 18.79
N ILE A 449 8.22 -2.01 17.50
CA ILE A 449 9.45 -2.65 17.04
C ILE A 449 10.65 -1.81 17.45
N ARG A 450 10.65 -0.50 17.18
CA ARG A 450 11.75 0.41 17.51
C ARG A 450 12.12 0.35 18.98
N ALA A 451 11.13 0.49 19.87
CA ALA A 451 11.35 0.46 21.32
C ALA A 451 11.83 -0.93 21.81
N THR A 452 11.36 -1.99 21.17
CA THR A 452 11.82 -3.36 21.47
C THR A 452 13.26 -3.55 21.05
N LEU A 453 13.65 -3.09 19.85
CA LEU A 453 15.03 -3.13 19.37
C LEU A 453 15.98 -2.26 20.22
N GLU A 454 15.49 -1.13 20.73
CA GLU A 454 16.23 -0.28 21.66
C GLU A 454 16.51 -1.00 23.00
N ARG A 455 15.46 -1.59 23.60
CA ARG A 455 15.60 -2.39 24.83
C ARG A 455 16.60 -3.53 24.66
N ASP A 456 16.55 -4.20 23.53
CA ASP A 456 17.37 -5.39 23.26
C ASP A 456 18.79 -5.04 22.75
N GLY A 457 19.10 -3.74 22.58
CA GLY A 457 20.43 -3.23 22.19
C GLY A 457 20.70 -3.29 20.67
N THR A 458 19.72 -3.70 19.87
CA THR A 458 19.86 -3.83 18.41
C THR A 458 19.99 -2.47 17.74
N LEU A 459 19.25 -1.43 18.18
CA LEU A 459 19.39 -0.07 17.65
C LEU A 459 20.78 0.51 17.91
N GLN A 460 21.36 0.24 19.09
CA GLN A 460 22.72 0.63 19.39
C GLN A 460 23.72 -0.06 18.45
N THR A 461 23.52 -1.35 18.17
CA THR A 461 24.36 -2.09 17.20
C THR A 461 24.30 -1.44 15.82
N PHE A 462 23.13 -1.01 15.36
CA PHE A 462 22.96 -0.31 14.08
C PHE A 462 23.73 1.01 14.02
N GLN A 463 23.60 1.84 15.05
CA GLN A 463 24.28 3.14 15.14
C GLN A 463 25.81 3.00 15.24
N GLU A 464 26.30 2.06 16.04
CA GLU A 464 27.74 1.78 16.21
C GLU A 464 28.36 1.25 14.91
N ALA A 465 27.60 0.53 14.10
CA ALA A 465 28.02 0.09 12.78
C ALA A 465 28.08 1.23 11.76
N GLY A 466 27.51 2.39 12.05
CA GLY A 466 27.44 3.55 11.14
C GLY A 466 26.13 3.64 10.36
N GLY A 467 25.12 2.89 10.74
CA GLY A 467 23.78 2.96 10.15
C GLY A 467 23.00 4.19 10.61
N ILE A 468 22.25 4.79 9.71
CA ILE A 468 21.35 5.92 9.97
C ILE A 468 19.94 5.38 10.19
N VAL A 469 19.45 5.44 11.44
CA VAL A 469 18.08 5.01 11.77
C VAL A 469 17.12 6.15 11.44
N LEU A 470 16.17 5.87 10.53
CA LEU A 470 15.12 6.79 10.10
C LEU A 470 13.85 6.65 10.95
N SER A 471 12.94 7.60 10.83
CA SER A 471 11.61 7.53 11.45
C SER A 471 10.80 6.34 10.97
N ASN A 472 9.91 5.82 11.81
CA ASN A 472 8.99 4.72 11.52
C ASN A 472 7.93 5.15 10.48
N ALA A 473 8.34 5.32 9.24
CA ALA A 473 7.52 5.85 8.15
C ALA A 473 7.96 5.26 6.80
N CYS A 474 7.13 5.45 5.76
CA CYS A 474 7.47 4.98 4.42
C CYS A 474 8.69 5.69 3.82
N GLY A 475 8.89 6.98 4.12
CA GLY A 475 10.06 7.76 3.78
C GLY A 475 10.63 7.50 2.38
N PRO A 476 11.87 7.03 2.26
CA PRO A 476 12.52 6.79 0.96
C PRO A 476 11.75 5.85 0.01
N CYS A 477 10.97 4.90 0.55
CA CYS A 477 10.19 3.96 -0.27
C CYS A 477 9.13 4.65 -1.14
N ILE A 478 8.59 5.79 -0.68
CA ILE A 478 7.53 6.56 -1.37
C ILE A 478 8.06 7.86 -2.00
N GLY A 479 9.37 8.04 -2.12
CA GLY A 479 9.96 9.26 -2.68
C GLY A 479 10.05 10.42 -1.68
N GLN A 480 9.86 10.16 -0.40
CA GLN A 480 10.11 11.09 0.69
C GLN A 480 11.52 10.86 1.23
N TRP A 481 12.52 11.18 0.41
CA TRP A 481 13.93 11.02 0.74
C TRP A 481 14.75 12.19 0.27
N LYS A 482 15.52 12.78 1.20
CA LYS A 482 16.52 13.79 0.90
C LYS A 482 17.89 13.19 1.16
N ARG A 483 18.56 12.76 0.09
CA ARG A 483 19.89 12.16 0.12
C ARG A 483 20.92 13.10 0.71
N GLN A 484 21.93 12.57 1.40
CA GLN A 484 23.04 13.31 2.01
C GLN A 484 24.38 13.00 1.32
N ASP A 485 24.42 12.04 0.40
CA ASP A 485 25.62 11.54 -0.27
C ASP A 485 26.10 12.42 -1.45
N GLY A 486 25.45 13.55 -1.70
CA GLY A 486 25.85 14.50 -2.75
C GLY A 486 25.57 14.07 -4.19
N VAL A 487 24.84 12.97 -4.40
CA VAL A 487 24.44 12.54 -5.75
C VAL A 487 23.49 13.57 -6.36
N GLU A 488 23.88 14.15 -7.47
CA GLU A 488 23.09 15.14 -8.21
C GLU A 488 22.05 14.46 -9.11
N LYS A 489 20.92 15.14 -9.33
CA LYS A 489 19.88 14.68 -10.25
C LYS A 489 20.44 14.58 -11.69
N GLY A 490 20.19 13.45 -12.34
CA GLY A 490 20.75 13.13 -13.67
C GLY A 490 22.06 12.37 -13.62
N THR A 491 22.63 12.13 -12.42
CA THR A 491 23.82 11.29 -12.27
C THR A 491 23.42 9.83 -12.13
N SER A 492 23.97 8.97 -13.00
CA SER A 492 23.78 7.52 -12.91
C SER A 492 24.44 6.97 -11.65
N ASN A 493 23.69 6.26 -10.84
CA ASN A 493 24.16 5.65 -9.60
C ASN A 493 23.31 4.42 -9.25
N ALA A 494 23.81 3.58 -8.34
CA ALA A 494 23.10 2.40 -7.86
C ALA A 494 22.77 2.52 -6.37
N ILE A 495 21.55 2.14 -6.02
CA ILE A 495 21.12 1.88 -4.65
C ILE A 495 20.54 0.47 -4.54
N LEU A 496 20.67 -0.14 -3.37
CA LEU A 496 20.09 -1.45 -3.08
C LEU A 496 19.12 -1.32 -1.91
N THR A 497 17.90 -1.83 -2.07
CA THR A 497 16.88 -1.66 -1.04
C THR A 497 16.14 -2.95 -0.73
N SER A 498 15.70 -3.13 0.52
CA SER A 498 14.77 -4.19 0.87
C SER A 498 13.29 -3.82 0.64
N TYR A 499 13.05 -2.73 -0.08
CA TYR A 499 11.72 -2.22 -0.38
C TYR A 499 10.96 -3.12 -1.38
N ASN A 500 9.79 -2.66 -1.80
CA ASN A 500 8.93 -3.41 -2.71
C ASN A 500 8.92 -2.89 -4.14
N ARG A 501 9.25 -1.61 -4.37
CA ARG A 501 9.22 -0.95 -5.68
C ARG A 501 10.51 -0.23 -6.00
N ASN A 502 10.91 -0.33 -7.27
CA ASN A 502 12.14 0.26 -7.80
C ASN A 502 11.91 0.97 -9.15
N PHE A 503 10.71 1.53 -9.35
CA PHE A 503 10.41 2.28 -10.57
C PHE A 503 11.34 3.48 -10.73
N ARG A 504 11.54 3.91 -11.97
CA ARG A 504 12.41 5.03 -12.33
C ARG A 504 12.02 6.30 -11.54
N GLY A 505 13.01 6.91 -10.87
CA GLY A 505 12.81 8.09 -10.04
C GLY A 505 12.00 7.88 -8.77
N ARG A 506 11.67 6.65 -8.39
CA ARG A 506 10.75 6.32 -7.28
C ARG A 506 11.24 6.82 -5.93
N ASN A 507 12.51 6.69 -5.61
CA ASN A 507 13.03 6.87 -4.26
C ASN A 507 13.51 8.31 -3.98
N ASP A 508 14.29 8.89 -4.90
CA ASP A 508 14.97 10.18 -4.75
C ASP A 508 14.59 11.21 -5.82
N GLY A 509 13.68 10.85 -6.73
CA GLY A 509 13.28 11.69 -7.86
C GLY A 509 14.34 11.81 -8.96
N ASN A 510 15.46 11.06 -8.86
CA ASN A 510 16.46 10.98 -9.92
C ASN A 510 16.12 9.81 -10.86
N PRO A 511 15.80 10.06 -12.15
CA PRO A 511 15.46 9.00 -13.09
C PRO A 511 16.62 8.06 -13.41
N ASP A 512 17.87 8.47 -13.11
CA ASP A 512 19.09 7.73 -13.40
C ASP A 512 19.61 6.95 -12.17
N THR A 513 18.88 6.98 -11.04
CA THR A 513 19.12 6.11 -9.91
C THR A 513 18.61 4.72 -10.21
N MET A 514 19.50 3.77 -10.32
CA MET A 514 19.19 2.35 -10.47
C MET A 514 18.96 1.72 -9.10
N ASN A 515 17.68 1.53 -8.75
CA ASN A 515 17.32 0.84 -7.52
C ASN A 515 17.15 -0.66 -7.79
N PHE A 516 17.83 -1.48 -7.01
CA PHE A 516 17.71 -2.93 -6.98
C PHE A 516 17.04 -3.39 -5.69
N LEU A 517 16.18 -4.41 -5.79
CA LEU A 517 15.46 -4.98 -4.65
C LEU A 517 16.11 -6.29 -4.21
N ALA A 518 16.42 -6.41 -2.94
CA ALA A 518 16.95 -7.63 -2.34
C ALA A 518 16.46 -7.82 -0.90
N SER A 519 16.82 -8.93 -0.26
CA SER A 519 16.60 -9.13 1.16
C SER A 519 17.45 -8.17 2.02
N PRO A 520 17.01 -7.82 3.24
CA PRO A 520 17.76 -6.90 4.10
C PRO A 520 19.19 -7.37 4.36
N GLU A 521 19.41 -8.67 4.42
CA GLU A 521 20.72 -9.27 4.64
C GLU A 521 21.67 -9.03 3.47
N ILE A 522 21.18 -9.21 2.25
CA ILE A 522 21.94 -8.94 1.02
C ILE A 522 22.23 -7.45 0.88
N VAL A 523 21.23 -6.60 1.14
CA VAL A 523 21.41 -5.13 1.16
C VAL A 523 22.53 -4.75 2.13
N THR A 524 22.50 -5.30 3.36
CA THR A 524 23.49 -5.02 4.39
C THR A 524 24.89 -5.43 3.97
N ALA A 525 25.07 -6.67 3.53
CA ALA A 525 26.36 -7.20 3.15
C ALA A 525 26.98 -6.42 1.97
N MET A 526 26.17 -6.09 0.96
CA MET A 526 26.61 -5.29 -0.19
C MET A 526 26.91 -3.83 0.18
N ALA A 527 26.18 -3.23 1.15
CA ALA A 527 26.48 -1.89 1.67
C ALA A 527 27.85 -1.84 2.37
N PHE A 528 28.21 -2.90 3.10
CA PHE A 528 29.55 -3.02 3.70
C PHE A 528 30.65 -3.16 2.65
N ALA A 529 30.38 -3.90 1.58
CA ALA A 529 31.32 -4.03 0.46
C ALA A 529 31.38 -2.78 -0.44
N GLY A 530 30.35 -1.92 -0.42
CA GLY A 530 30.24 -0.75 -1.30
C GLY A 530 30.09 -1.10 -2.78
N SER A 531 29.65 -2.30 -3.10
CA SER A 531 29.66 -2.82 -4.47
C SER A 531 28.44 -3.66 -4.80
N THR A 532 27.84 -3.39 -5.97
CA THR A 532 26.79 -4.20 -6.57
C THR A 532 27.26 -5.55 -7.11
N THR A 533 28.57 -5.75 -7.22
CA THR A 533 29.17 -7.01 -7.71
C THR A 533 29.66 -7.93 -6.60
N PHE A 534 29.42 -7.58 -5.33
CA PHE A 534 29.80 -8.41 -4.18
C PHE A 534 28.76 -9.50 -3.92
N ASN A 535 29.22 -10.73 -3.77
CA ASN A 535 28.39 -11.86 -3.36
C ASN A 535 28.78 -12.31 -1.94
N PRO A 536 27.98 -12.06 -0.90
CA PRO A 536 28.34 -12.39 0.48
C PRO A 536 28.49 -13.90 0.76
N VAL A 537 28.00 -14.75 -0.15
CA VAL A 537 28.12 -16.22 -0.01
C VAL A 537 29.50 -16.71 -0.41
N THR A 538 30.18 -15.99 -1.32
CA THR A 538 31.45 -16.46 -1.94
C THR A 538 32.61 -15.49 -1.80
N ASP A 539 32.32 -14.20 -1.65
CA ASP A 539 33.34 -13.15 -1.70
C ASP A 539 33.74 -12.70 -0.27
N SER A 540 34.97 -12.18 -0.13
CA SER A 540 35.48 -11.62 1.12
C SER A 540 35.69 -10.11 1.02
N ILE A 541 35.64 -9.41 2.16
CA ILE A 541 35.98 -7.99 2.31
C ILE A 541 37.33 -7.91 3.04
N LYS A 542 38.21 -7.01 2.61
CA LYS A 542 39.44 -6.75 3.36
C LYS A 542 39.15 -5.95 4.61
N THR A 543 39.60 -6.49 5.74
CA THR A 543 39.56 -5.80 7.04
C THR A 543 40.63 -4.71 7.11
N PRO A 544 40.54 -3.75 8.03
CA PRO A 544 41.57 -2.71 8.21
C PRO A 544 42.97 -3.25 8.49
N ASP A 545 43.08 -4.46 9.06
CA ASP A 545 44.36 -5.15 9.29
C ASP A 545 44.79 -6.04 8.12
N GLY A 546 44.09 -5.98 6.99
CA GLY A 546 44.42 -6.62 5.71
C GLY A 546 44.01 -8.08 5.59
N LYS A 547 43.24 -8.65 6.56
CA LYS A 547 42.73 -10.01 6.50
C LYS A 547 41.48 -10.11 5.64
N ASP A 548 41.20 -11.32 5.15
CA ASP A 548 39.96 -11.61 4.47
C ASP A 548 38.85 -11.90 5.49
N PHE A 549 37.73 -11.21 5.33
CA PHE A 549 36.53 -11.40 6.13
C PHE A 549 35.39 -11.87 5.23
N MET A 550 34.70 -12.92 5.61
CA MET A 550 33.45 -13.35 5.03
C MET A 550 32.35 -13.29 6.09
N PHE A 551 31.18 -12.78 5.69
CA PHE A 551 30.01 -12.81 6.58
C PHE A 551 29.57 -14.24 6.89
N SER A 552 29.21 -14.49 8.13
CA SER A 552 28.47 -15.71 8.50
C SER A 552 27.04 -15.67 7.95
N PRO A 553 26.40 -16.82 7.66
CA PRO A 553 25.00 -16.84 7.31
C PRO A 553 24.14 -16.11 8.36
N PRO A 554 23.21 -15.22 7.94
CA PRO A 554 22.43 -14.42 8.87
C PRO A 554 21.48 -15.28 9.69
N HIS A 555 21.30 -14.91 10.96
CA HIS A 555 20.35 -15.53 11.87
C HIS A 555 19.60 -14.45 12.65
N GLY A 556 18.36 -14.71 13.01
CA GLY A 556 17.52 -13.78 13.75
C GLY A 556 16.49 -14.49 14.61
N LEU A 557 15.69 -13.69 15.29
CA LEU A 557 14.63 -14.15 16.16
C LEU A 557 13.27 -13.80 15.55
N GLU A 558 12.38 -14.76 15.42
CA GLU A 558 11.00 -14.56 14.96
C GLU A 558 10.26 -13.50 15.77
N GLY A 559 10.55 -13.41 17.05
CA GLY A 559 10.05 -12.40 17.97
C GLY A 559 10.94 -12.25 19.18
N PRO A 560 10.76 -11.20 19.99
CA PRO A 560 11.55 -10.98 21.20
C PRO A 560 11.27 -12.06 22.24
N GLN A 561 12.29 -12.37 23.05
CA GLN A 561 12.15 -13.36 24.14
C GLN A 561 11.22 -12.88 25.26
N THR A 562 11.12 -11.59 25.46
CA THR A 562 10.16 -10.93 26.34
C THR A 562 9.09 -10.23 25.47
N PRO A 563 7.88 -9.98 25.96
CA PRO A 563 6.85 -9.29 25.16
C PRO A 563 7.37 -8.00 24.52
N PHE A 564 6.82 -7.63 23.38
CA PHE A 564 7.12 -6.36 22.73
C PHE A 564 6.94 -5.18 23.69
N GLU A 565 7.82 -4.19 23.60
CA GLU A 565 7.67 -2.92 24.30
C GLU A 565 6.51 -2.12 23.73
N SER A 566 5.87 -1.32 24.58
CA SER A 566 4.78 -0.46 24.12
C SER A 566 5.27 0.82 23.42
N GLY A 567 6.53 1.18 23.59
CA GLY A 567 7.12 2.38 23.05
C GLY A 567 6.61 3.68 23.69
N ASN A 568 6.79 4.79 22.97
CA ASN A 568 6.35 6.11 23.43
C ASN A 568 4.82 6.20 23.40
N ALA A 569 4.21 6.47 24.55
CA ALA A 569 2.75 6.58 24.66
C ALA A 569 2.14 7.73 23.81
N GLU A 570 2.91 8.76 23.50
CA GLU A 570 2.45 9.86 22.62
C GLU A 570 2.32 9.42 21.16
N LEU A 571 3.04 8.38 20.77
CA LEU A 571 2.96 7.75 19.45
C LEU A 571 1.92 6.61 19.41
N GLY A 572 1.24 6.35 20.52
CA GLY A 572 0.17 5.35 20.58
C GLY A 572 -1.09 5.77 19.82
N VAL A 573 -1.92 4.77 19.53
CA VAL A 573 -3.20 5.00 18.85
C VAL A 573 -4.15 5.88 19.69
N LEU A 574 -4.72 6.90 19.06
CA LEU A 574 -5.86 7.62 19.60
C LEU A 574 -7.14 6.89 19.17
N SER A 575 -7.82 6.26 20.12
CA SER A 575 -9.10 5.58 19.88
C SER A 575 -10.15 6.11 20.85
N GLN A 576 -11.25 6.66 20.32
CA GLN A 576 -12.32 7.27 21.10
C GLN A 576 -13.70 7.11 20.45
N ALA A 577 -14.76 7.33 21.22
CA ALA A 577 -16.10 7.40 20.67
C ALA A 577 -16.24 8.66 19.76
N PRO A 578 -17.14 8.63 18.76
CA PRO A 578 -17.42 9.80 17.94
C PRO A 578 -17.78 11.03 18.80
N ASP A 579 -17.18 12.19 18.50
CA ASP A 579 -17.54 13.47 19.10
C ASP A 579 -18.08 14.43 18.03
N PRO A 580 -19.40 14.54 17.87
CA PRO A 580 -20.02 15.41 16.87
C PRO A 580 -19.64 16.91 17.01
N ASN A 581 -19.23 17.33 18.20
CA ASN A 581 -18.89 18.73 18.50
C ASN A 581 -17.46 19.10 18.04
N THR A 582 -16.65 18.11 17.71
CA THR A 582 -15.30 18.36 17.20
C THR A 582 -15.39 19.12 15.87
N LYS A 583 -14.75 20.29 15.82
CA LYS A 583 -14.59 21.06 14.58
C LYS A 583 -13.46 20.47 13.74
N ILE A 584 -13.74 20.26 12.47
CA ILE A 584 -12.74 19.79 11.51
C ILE A 584 -11.74 20.93 11.23
N ALA A 585 -10.46 20.63 11.34
CA ALA A 585 -9.38 21.58 11.17
C ALA A 585 -9.02 21.76 9.67
N ILE A 586 -9.77 22.60 8.96
CA ILE A 586 -9.46 23.03 7.58
C ILE A 586 -9.45 24.56 7.57
N SER A 587 -8.35 25.17 7.14
CA SER A 587 -8.27 26.61 6.91
C SER A 587 -8.98 26.97 5.60
N PRO A 588 -9.81 28.05 5.59
CA PRO A 588 -10.42 28.53 4.34
C PRO A 588 -9.39 29.00 3.28
N THR A 589 -8.17 29.29 3.70
CA THR A 589 -7.07 29.75 2.82
C THR A 589 -6.01 28.67 2.62
N SER A 590 -6.34 27.41 2.90
CA SER A 590 -5.40 26.32 2.72
C SER A 590 -5.08 26.09 1.24
N GLU A 591 -3.80 25.93 0.93
CA GLU A 591 -3.36 25.41 -0.38
C GLU A 591 -3.28 23.87 -0.42
N ARG A 592 -3.46 23.22 0.73
CA ARG A 592 -3.27 21.77 0.90
C ARG A 592 -4.57 20.99 1.06
N LEU A 593 -5.61 21.64 1.58
CA LEU A 593 -6.90 21.03 1.89
C LEU A 593 -8.03 21.90 1.34
N ALA A 594 -8.96 21.28 0.62
CA ALA A 594 -10.17 21.95 0.12
C ALA A 594 -11.35 20.98 0.14
N PHE A 595 -12.53 21.49 0.48
CA PHE A 595 -13.76 20.72 0.35
C PHE A 595 -13.98 20.33 -1.13
N LEU A 596 -14.56 19.14 -1.33
CA LEU A 596 -14.86 18.66 -2.65
C LEU A 596 -16.19 19.23 -3.16
N GLU A 597 -16.18 19.64 -4.42
CA GLU A 597 -17.39 19.92 -5.17
C GLU A 597 -17.83 18.67 -5.95
N PRO A 598 -19.12 18.30 -5.92
CA PRO A 598 -19.62 17.16 -6.68
C PRO A 598 -19.40 17.32 -8.19
N PHE A 599 -18.97 16.28 -8.87
CA PHE A 599 -18.88 16.28 -10.33
C PHE A 599 -20.26 16.32 -10.98
N ALA A 600 -20.36 16.99 -12.12
CA ALA A 600 -21.60 17.01 -12.89
C ALA A 600 -22.02 15.58 -13.32
N PRO A 601 -23.32 15.27 -13.27
CA PRO A 601 -23.85 14.00 -13.79
C PRO A 601 -23.48 13.78 -15.26
N PHE A 602 -23.55 12.52 -15.69
CA PHE A 602 -23.37 12.17 -17.10
C PHE A 602 -24.50 12.78 -17.94
N PRO A 603 -24.24 13.31 -19.15
CA PRO A 603 -25.28 13.82 -20.01
C PRO A 603 -26.30 12.74 -20.39
N SER A 604 -27.52 13.17 -20.80
CA SER A 604 -28.59 12.24 -21.22
C SER A 604 -28.46 11.76 -22.66
N SER A 605 -27.23 11.69 -23.18
CA SER A 605 -26.88 11.24 -24.51
C SER A 605 -25.45 10.72 -24.56
N ASP A 606 -25.09 10.09 -25.64
CA ASP A 606 -23.69 9.80 -25.96
C ASP A 606 -22.83 11.07 -25.96
N LEU A 607 -21.56 10.92 -25.59
CA LEU A 607 -20.58 12.02 -25.59
C LEU A 607 -20.20 12.37 -27.04
N SER A 608 -20.10 13.66 -27.33
CA SER A 608 -19.69 14.17 -28.64
C SER A 608 -18.71 15.34 -28.46
N GLY A 609 -17.88 15.57 -29.46
CA GLY A 609 -16.93 16.66 -29.49
C GLY A 609 -15.79 16.48 -28.49
N LEU A 610 -15.54 15.27 -27.95
CA LEU A 610 -14.35 14.98 -27.16
C LEU A 610 -13.10 15.18 -28.01
N ARG A 611 -12.01 15.63 -27.41
CA ARG A 611 -10.69 15.69 -28.06
C ARG A 611 -9.70 14.75 -27.42
N VAL A 612 -8.84 14.13 -28.23
CA VAL A 612 -7.71 13.36 -27.69
C VAL A 612 -6.67 14.35 -27.17
N LEU A 613 -6.57 14.48 -25.83
CA LEU A 613 -5.62 15.41 -25.19
C LEU A 613 -4.17 14.99 -25.46
N VAL A 614 -3.90 13.70 -25.30
CA VAL A 614 -2.57 13.13 -25.50
C VAL A 614 -2.70 11.63 -25.81
N LYS A 615 -1.84 11.15 -26.68
CA LYS A 615 -1.59 9.73 -26.92
C LYS A 615 -0.28 9.36 -26.21
N VAL A 616 -0.38 8.52 -25.18
CA VAL A 616 0.74 8.16 -24.31
C VAL A 616 1.38 6.86 -24.79
N THR A 617 2.71 6.82 -24.82
CA THR A 617 3.47 5.61 -25.13
C THR A 617 4.26 5.09 -23.94
N GLY A 618 4.51 3.78 -23.91
CA GLY A 618 5.25 3.11 -22.87
C GLY A 618 4.46 2.93 -21.59
N LYS A 619 5.17 2.66 -20.47
CA LYS A 619 4.56 2.48 -19.15
C LYS A 619 3.93 3.79 -18.66
N CYS A 620 2.63 3.78 -18.41
CA CYS A 620 1.93 4.89 -17.78
C CYS A 620 1.42 4.43 -16.40
N THR A 621 2.26 4.58 -15.39
CA THR A 621 1.99 4.17 -14.00
C THR A 621 1.16 5.23 -13.29
N THR A 622 0.66 4.92 -12.09
CA THR A 622 0.03 5.94 -11.23
C THR A 622 1.02 7.03 -10.80
N ASP A 623 2.34 6.75 -10.80
CA ASP A 623 3.36 7.79 -10.63
C ASP A 623 3.48 8.71 -11.86
N THR A 624 3.23 8.19 -13.05
CA THR A 624 3.17 8.97 -14.29
C THR A 624 1.94 9.89 -14.30
N ILE A 625 0.78 9.37 -13.88
CA ILE A 625 -0.50 10.09 -13.93
C ILE A 625 -0.61 11.09 -12.78
N SER A 626 -0.19 10.71 -11.59
CA SER A 626 -0.27 11.50 -10.35
C SER A 626 0.96 11.24 -9.50
N ALA A 627 2.04 11.97 -9.76
CA ALA A 627 3.31 11.78 -9.08
C ALA A 627 3.21 11.92 -7.55
N ALA A 628 4.03 11.15 -6.83
CA ALA A 628 4.25 11.26 -5.39
C ALA A 628 5.35 12.30 -5.07
N GLY A 629 6.13 12.09 -4.04
CA GLY A 629 7.20 13.00 -3.62
C GLY A 629 6.66 14.38 -3.23
N PRO A 630 7.17 15.47 -3.78
CA PRO A 630 6.77 16.83 -3.40
C PRO A 630 5.27 17.14 -3.57
N TRP A 631 4.57 16.38 -4.42
CA TRP A 631 3.15 16.55 -4.70
C TRP A 631 2.24 15.99 -3.61
N LEU A 632 2.76 15.15 -2.72
CA LEU A 632 1.98 14.58 -1.61
C LEU A 632 1.37 15.65 -0.71
N LYS A 633 1.97 16.82 -0.63
CA LYS A 633 1.44 17.97 0.14
C LYS A 633 0.08 18.48 -0.36
N TYR A 634 -0.30 18.20 -1.60
CA TYR A 634 -1.55 18.66 -2.21
C TYR A 634 -2.64 17.59 -2.28
N LYS A 635 -2.43 16.44 -1.64
CA LYS A 635 -3.37 15.31 -1.71
C LYS A 635 -4.79 15.61 -1.21
N GLY A 636 -4.96 16.59 -0.37
CA GLY A 636 -6.28 17.06 0.09
C GLY A 636 -6.84 18.23 -0.71
N HIS A 637 -6.17 18.70 -1.78
CA HIS A 637 -6.58 19.87 -2.57
C HIS A 637 -6.62 19.54 -4.06
N LEU A 638 -7.78 19.09 -4.54
CA LEU A 638 -7.93 18.58 -5.91
C LEU A 638 -7.46 19.55 -7.01
N PRO A 639 -7.79 20.86 -6.98
CA PRO A 639 -7.25 21.81 -7.97
C PRO A 639 -5.72 21.83 -8.02
N ASN A 640 -5.06 21.94 -6.86
CA ASN A 640 -3.60 22.08 -6.80
C ASN A 640 -2.87 20.78 -7.18
N ILE A 641 -3.36 19.60 -6.75
CA ILE A 641 -2.77 18.33 -7.14
C ILE A 641 -2.92 18.07 -8.65
N SER A 642 -3.97 18.61 -9.27
CA SER A 642 -4.23 18.39 -10.71
C SER A 642 -3.19 19.04 -11.62
N THR A 643 -2.39 19.98 -11.12
CA THR A 643 -1.27 20.58 -11.86
C THR A 643 -0.13 19.60 -12.17
N ASN A 644 -0.16 18.37 -11.61
CA ASN A 644 0.82 17.33 -11.93
C ASN A 644 0.26 16.20 -12.82
N THR A 645 -0.94 16.37 -13.36
CA THR A 645 -1.59 15.33 -14.16
C THR A 645 -0.76 14.95 -15.37
N LEU A 646 -0.37 13.67 -15.49
CA LEU A 646 0.41 13.13 -16.59
C LEU A 646 1.77 13.85 -16.83
N ASN A 647 2.32 14.49 -15.81
CA ASN A 647 3.51 15.35 -15.93
C ASN A 647 4.82 14.61 -16.30
N THR A 648 4.82 13.29 -16.33
CA THR A 648 5.94 12.47 -16.80
C THR A 648 5.54 11.53 -17.93
N ALA A 649 4.33 11.69 -18.48
CA ALA A 649 3.87 10.90 -19.62
C ALA A 649 4.64 11.28 -20.89
N ILE A 650 4.95 10.28 -21.69
CA ILE A 650 5.63 10.46 -22.98
C ILE A 650 4.58 10.56 -24.08
N ASN A 651 4.55 11.67 -24.78
CA ASN A 651 3.71 11.84 -25.96
C ASN A 651 4.23 10.94 -27.09
N LYS A 652 3.36 10.04 -27.58
CA LYS A 652 3.70 9.07 -28.63
C LYS A 652 4.13 9.74 -29.94
N GLU A 653 3.57 10.88 -30.26
CA GLU A 653 3.76 11.53 -31.56
C GLU A 653 5.05 12.33 -31.64
N THR A 654 5.46 12.93 -30.52
CA THR A 654 6.65 13.80 -30.49
C THR A 654 7.84 13.18 -29.74
N GLY A 655 7.60 12.13 -28.92
CA GLY A 655 8.58 11.55 -28.02
C GLY A 655 8.91 12.42 -26.81
N GLU A 656 8.24 13.56 -26.64
CA GLU A 656 8.49 14.51 -25.56
C GLU A 656 7.76 14.11 -24.28
N VAL A 657 8.38 14.40 -23.15
CA VAL A 657 7.79 14.21 -21.82
C VAL A 657 6.97 15.44 -21.46
N ASN A 658 5.76 15.22 -20.90
CA ASN A 658 4.86 16.28 -20.44
C ASN A 658 4.57 17.35 -21.52
N ALA A 659 4.34 16.92 -22.74
CA ALA A 659 4.03 17.83 -23.84
C ALA A 659 2.71 17.44 -24.54
N ALA A 660 1.86 18.42 -24.73
CA ALA A 660 0.63 18.32 -25.50
C ALA A 660 0.44 19.58 -26.36
N TYR A 661 -0.36 19.46 -27.40
CA TYR A 661 -0.54 20.55 -28.37
C TYR A 661 -2.02 20.90 -28.45
N ASP A 662 -2.33 22.21 -28.34
CA ASP A 662 -3.67 22.71 -28.54
C ASP A 662 -4.07 22.63 -30.02
N LEU A 663 -5.33 22.79 -30.30
CA LEU A 663 -5.89 22.71 -31.67
C LEU A 663 -5.32 23.77 -32.63
N ASP A 664 -4.75 24.84 -32.09
CA ASP A 664 -4.06 25.89 -32.87
C ASP A 664 -2.56 25.58 -33.10
N GLY A 665 -2.09 24.45 -32.58
CA GLY A 665 -0.68 24.02 -32.65
C GLY A 665 0.21 24.59 -31.54
N SER A 666 -0.31 25.36 -30.59
CA SER A 666 0.47 25.86 -29.47
C SER A 666 0.83 24.73 -28.50
N LYS A 667 2.07 24.74 -28.03
CA LYS A 667 2.63 23.74 -27.13
C LYS A 667 2.40 24.13 -25.66
N HIS A 668 1.93 23.16 -24.89
CA HIS A 668 1.70 23.27 -23.44
C HIS A 668 2.20 22.04 -22.72
N THR A 669 2.30 22.12 -21.39
CA THR A 669 2.35 20.90 -20.58
C THR A 669 0.96 20.22 -20.62
N ILE A 670 0.91 18.92 -20.37
CA ILE A 670 -0.37 18.17 -20.41
C ILE A 670 -1.39 18.74 -19.40
N PRO A 671 -1.03 19.02 -18.12
CA PRO A 671 -1.99 19.58 -17.19
C PRO A 671 -2.41 21.02 -17.52
N GLU A 672 -1.51 21.85 -18.08
CA GLU A 672 -1.87 23.20 -18.53
C GLU A 672 -2.89 23.15 -19.66
N LEU A 673 -2.70 22.30 -20.66
CA LEU A 673 -3.67 22.15 -21.75
C LEU A 673 -5.01 21.61 -21.22
N GLY A 674 -4.97 20.62 -20.31
CA GLY A 674 -6.17 20.12 -19.65
C GLY A 674 -6.93 21.20 -18.89
N GLN A 675 -6.24 22.09 -18.20
CA GLN A 675 -6.84 23.25 -17.50
C GLN A 675 -7.43 24.27 -18.49
N LEU A 676 -6.71 24.60 -19.56
CA LEU A 676 -7.20 25.48 -20.63
C LEU A 676 -8.46 24.93 -21.29
N TRP A 677 -8.48 23.63 -21.59
CA TRP A 677 -9.64 22.98 -22.19
C TRP A 677 -10.83 22.94 -21.22
N LYS A 678 -10.60 22.68 -19.96
CA LYS A 678 -11.65 22.77 -18.93
C LYS A 678 -12.29 24.17 -18.87
N GLU A 679 -11.48 25.23 -18.91
CA GLU A 679 -11.97 26.61 -18.90
C GLU A 679 -12.80 26.96 -20.15
N ARG A 680 -12.49 26.32 -21.30
CA ARG A 680 -13.24 26.44 -22.55
C ARG A 680 -14.45 25.49 -22.59
N GLY A 681 -14.65 24.63 -21.61
CA GLY A 681 -15.69 23.59 -21.63
C GLY A 681 -15.40 22.43 -22.59
N GLN A 682 -14.14 22.28 -23.05
CA GLN A 682 -13.73 21.17 -23.92
C GLN A 682 -13.46 19.92 -23.10
N GLU A 683 -14.30 18.91 -23.24
CA GLU A 683 -14.08 17.59 -22.66
C GLU A 683 -13.10 16.77 -23.53
N TRP A 684 -12.39 15.82 -22.92
CA TRP A 684 -11.29 15.11 -23.55
C TRP A 684 -11.14 13.66 -23.13
N LEU A 685 -10.26 12.94 -23.82
CA LEU A 685 -9.84 11.58 -23.49
C LEU A 685 -8.32 11.42 -23.60
N VAL A 686 -7.81 10.38 -22.93
CA VAL A 686 -6.45 9.88 -23.08
C VAL A 686 -6.47 8.60 -23.87
N VAL A 687 -5.49 8.43 -24.75
CA VAL A 687 -5.20 7.17 -25.43
C VAL A 687 -3.86 6.63 -24.96
N ALA A 688 -3.82 5.38 -24.48
CA ALA A 688 -2.62 4.80 -23.89
C ALA A 688 -2.41 3.33 -24.24
N GLU A 689 -1.27 2.78 -23.85
CA GLU A 689 -0.89 1.39 -24.12
C GLU A 689 -1.31 0.44 -22.97
N HIS A 690 -0.53 -0.61 -22.72
CA HIS A 690 -0.86 -1.66 -21.77
C HIS A 690 -0.70 -1.25 -20.30
N ASN A 691 -1.48 -1.90 -19.44
CA ASN A 691 -1.41 -1.82 -17.98
C ASN A 691 -1.46 -0.37 -17.45
N TYR A 692 -2.30 0.47 -18.06
CA TYR A 692 -2.45 1.87 -17.67
C TYR A 692 -2.88 1.99 -16.20
N GLY A 693 -2.15 2.81 -15.45
CA GLY A 693 -2.39 3.01 -14.03
C GLY A 693 -1.78 1.94 -13.12
N GLU A 694 -0.78 1.18 -13.60
CA GLU A 694 0.03 0.28 -12.76
C GLU A 694 0.64 1.01 -11.57
N GLY A 695 0.78 0.33 -10.43
CA GLY A 695 1.50 0.84 -9.27
C GLY A 695 0.60 1.15 -8.08
N SER A 696 0.86 2.26 -7.38
CA SER A 696 0.17 2.62 -6.14
C SER A 696 -1.34 2.83 -6.34
N ALA A 697 -2.13 2.46 -5.32
CA ALA A 697 -3.58 2.67 -5.29
C ALA A 697 -3.93 4.15 -5.15
N ARG A 698 -3.69 4.94 -6.20
CA ARG A 698 -3.91 6.39 -6.20
C ARG A 698 -5.23 6.75 -6.83
N GLU A 699 -6.21 7.06 -6.01
CA GLU A 699 -7.48 7.62 -6.46
C GLU A 699 -7.28 8.93 -7.26
N HIS A 700 -6.31 9.74 -6.87
CA HIS A 700 -5.97 10.99 -7.54
C HIS A 700 -5.63 10.81 -9.02
N ALA A 701 -5.09 9.65 -9.40
CA ALA A 701 -4.83 9.33 -10.79
C ALA A 701 -6.12 9.25 -11.64
N ALA A 702 -7.30 9.13 -11.02
CA ALA A 702 -8.60 9.21 -11.66
C ALA A 702 -9.29 10.57 -11.41
N LEU A 703 -9.19 11.10 -10.19
CA LEU A 703 -9.76 12.39 -9.81
C LEU A 703 -9.20 13.56 -10.63
N GLN A 704 -7.88 13.61 -10.82
CA GLN A 704 -7.21 14.69 -11.52
C GLN A 704 -7.62 14.79 -12.99
N PRO A 705 -7.54 13.73 -13.82
CA PRO A 705 -8.08 13.77 -15.17
C PRO A 705 -9.55 14.16 -15.20
N ARG A 706 -10.38 13.60 -14.29
CA ARG A 706 -11.81 13.95 -14.22
C ARG A 706 -12.02 15.42 -13.90
N TYR A 707 -11.28 15.96 -12.93
CA TYR A 707 -11.32 17.38 -12.59
C TYR A 707 -10.95 18.28 -13.77
N LEU A 708 -9.98 17.88 -14.57
CA LEU A 708 -9.52 18.63 -15.75
C LEU A 708 -10.40 18.40 -16.99
N GLY A 709 -11.46 17.57 -16.92
CA GLY A 709 -12.43 17.40 -18.00
C GLY A 709 -12.32 16.09 -18.77
N ALA A 710 -11.51 15.12 -18.33
CA ALA A 710 -11.49 13.78 -18.92
C ALA A 710 -12.82 13.04 -18.72
N ARG A 711 -13.33 12.42 -19.80
CA ARG A 711 -14.56 11.62 -19.78
C ARG A 711 -14.30 10.16 -20.08
N VAL A 712 -13.30 9.87 -20.88
CA VAL A 712 -12.93 8.53 -21.33
C VAL A 712 -11.43 8.34 -21.20
N VAL A 713 -11.01 7.14 -20.84
CA VAL A 713 -9.64 6.68 -21.01
C VAL A 713 -9.69 5.44 -21.89
N LEU A 714 -9.00 5.46 -23.01
CA LEU A 714 -8.93 4.36 -23.98
C LEU A 714 -7.54 3.74 -23.98
N THR A 715 -7.44 2.45 -23.67
CA THR A 715 -6.15 1.78 -23.56
C THR A 715 -6.16 0.38 -24.18
N LYS A 716 -4.99 -0.24 -24.29
CA LYS A 716 -4.90 -1.67 -24.60
C LYS A 716 -5.25 -2.54 -23.40
N SER A 717 -4.88 -2.12 -22.17
CA SER A 717 -5.32 -2.76 -20.92
C SER A 717 -5.13 -1.84 -19.70
N PHE A 718 -5.85 -2.12 -18.61
CA PHE A 718 -5.79 -1.38 -17.35
C PHE A 718 -5.17 -2.21 -16.22
N ALA A 719 -4.55 -1.51 -15.26
CA ALA A 719 -4.36 -2.04 -13.92
C ALA A 719 -5.69 -2.00 -13.14
N ARG A 720 -6.02 -3.07 -12.43
CA ARG A 720 -7.32 -3.28 -11.76
C ARG A 720 -7.78 -2.10 -10.91
N ILE A 721 -6.93 -1.66 -9.97
CA ILE A 721 -7.31 -0.58 -9.03
C ILE A 721 -7.62 0.71 -9.78
N HIS A 722 -6.81 1.03 -10.78
CA HIS A 722 -6.98 2.26 -11.53
C HIS A 722 -8.26 2.25 -12.39
N GLU A 723 -8.57 1.12 -13.04
CA GLU A 723 -9.83 0.94 -13.78
C GLU A 723 -11.05 1.16 -12.86
N THR A 724 -11.01 0.60 -11.64
CA THR A 724 -12.07 0.81 -10.65
C THR A 724 -12.16 2.28 -10.22
N ASN A 725 -11.03 2.93 -9.97
CA ASN A 725 -11.00 4.34 -9.60
C ASN A 725 -11.59 5.25 -10.69
N LEU A 726 -11.30 4.99 -11.97
CA LEU A 726 -11.88 5.74 -13.10
C LEU A 726 -13.42 5.67 -13.07
N LYS A 727 -13.98 4.46 -12.98
CA LYS A 727 -15.44 4.24 -12.94
C LYS A 727 -16.09 4.97 -11.79
N LYS A 728 -15.46 4.93 -10.60
CA LYS A 728 -15.96 5.61 -9.39
C LYS A 728 -15.90 7.12 -9.45
N GLN A 729 -14.99 7.67 -10.25
CA GLN A 729 -14.91 9.11 -10.50
C GLN A 729 -15.68 9.56 -11.76
N GLY A 730 -16.50 8.69 -12.33
CA GLY A 730 -17.34 9.02 -13.49
C GLY A 730 -16.57 9.17 -14.80
N VAL A 731 -15.37 8.58 -14.89
CA VAL A 731 -14.58 8.43 -16.12
C VAL A 731 -14.79 7.03 -16.68
N VAL A 732 -15.05 6.92 -17.96
CA VAL A 732 -15.34 5.64 -18.63
C VAL A 732 -14.03 4.99 -19.08
N PRO A 733 -13.61 3.85 -18.51
CA PRO A 733 -12.48 3.08 -19.02
C PRO A 733 -12.93 2.18 -20.16
N LEU A 734 -12.28 2.32 -21.31
CA LEU A 734 -12.49 1.49 -22.49
C LEU A 734 -11.18 0.84 -22.92
N THR A 735 -11.25 -0.38 -23.44
CA THR A 735 -10.12 -1.04 -24.06
C THR A 735 -10.38 -1.28 -25.53
N PHE A 736 -9.33 -1.22 -26.33
CA PHE A 736 -9.42 -1.59 -27.74
C PHE A 736 -9.87 -3.05 -27.89
N GLU A 737 -10.83 -3.32 -28.74
CA GLU A 737 -11.14 -4.70 -29.14
C GLU A 737 -10.02 -5.28 -29.98
N ASN A 738 -9.49 -4.48 -30.93
CA ASN A 738 -8.27 -4.77 -31.68
C ASN A 738 -7.18 -3.77 -31.30
N GLU A 739 -6.10 -4.23 -30.71
CA GLU A 739 -5.00 -3.38 -30.24
C GLU A 739 -4.32 -2.57 -31.36
N ALA A 740 -4.38 -3.02 -32.62
CA ALA A 740 -3.87 -2.30 -33.77
C ALA A 740 -4.62 -0.99 -34.05
N ASP A 741 -5.85 -0.85 -33.51
CA ASP A 741 -6.63 0.39 -33.65
C ASP A 741 -6.04 1.56 -32.86
N TYR A 742 -5.16 1.26 -31.91
CA TYR A 742 -4.35 2.28 -31.20
C TYR A 742 -3.62 3.21 -32.21
N ASP A 743 -3.09 2.65 -33.29
CA ASP A 743 -2.32 3.44 -34.26
C ASP A 743 -3.22 4.31 -35.18
N LYS A 744 -4.52 4.08 -35.17
CA LYS A 744 -5.49 4.85 -35.96
C LYS A 744 -5.93 6.15 -35.31
N ILE A 745 -5.63 6.39 -34.04
CA ILE A 745 -6.03 7.58 -33.30
C ILE A 745 -4.80 8.47 -33.05
N ALA A 746 -4.98 9.77 -33.20
CA ALA A 746 -3.95 10.78 -32.96
C ALA A 746 -4.41 11.84 -31.95
N ALA A 747 -3.46 12.56 -31.34
CA ALA A 747 -3.77 13.72 -30.49
C ALA A 747 -4.50 14.79 -31.31
N GLY A 748 -5.47 15.47 -30.72
CA GLY A 748 -6.31 16.46 -31.37
C GLY A 748 -7.47 15.89 -32.19
N ASP A 749 -7.52 14.57 -32.49
CA ASP A 749 -8.68 13.95 -33.17
C ASP A 749 -9.96 14.23 -32.36
N GLU A 750 -11.06 14.43 -33.08
CA GLU A 750 -12.40 14.55 -32.47
C GLU A 750 -13.02 13.17 -32.27
N VAL A 751 -13.61 12.94 -31.10
CA VAL A 751 -14.17 11.64 -30.75
C VAL A 751 -15.60 11.80 -30.23
N ALA A 752 -16.48 10.92 -30.69
CA ALA A 752 -17.83 10.74 -30.15
C ALA A 752 -18.01 9.27 -29.74
N THR A 753 -18.75 9.03 -28.64
CA THR A 753 -19.15 7.68 -28.25
C THR A 753 -20.42 7.25 -29.00
N VAL A 754 -20.53 5.97 -29.25
CA VAL A 754 -21.70 5.35 -29.89
C VAL A 754 -22.14 4.19 -29.03
N GLY A 755 -23.37 4.25 -28.51
CA GLY A 755 -23.96 3.21 -27.64
C GLY A 755 -23.55 3.31 -26.17
N LEU A 756 -22.71 4.28 -25.75
CA LEU A 756 -22.26 4.42 -24.39
C LEU A 756 -23.39 4.77 -23.42
N TYR A 757 -24.23 5.76 -23.77
CA TYR A 757 -25.35 6.14 -22.92
C TYR A 757 -26.36 5.00 -22.73
N GLU A 758 -26.68 4.30 -23.84
CA GLU A 758 -27.56 3.12 -23.79
C GLU A 758 -26.96 2.01 -22.91
N MET A 759 -25.69 1.70 -23.08
CA MET A 759 -24.98 0.71 -22.25
C MET A 759 -25.07 1.07 -20.77
N LEU A 760 -24.85 2.34 -20.38
CA LEU A 760 -24.97 2.81 -19.01
C LEU A 760 -26.40 2.68 -18.48
N GLN A 761 -27.43 3.05 -19.27
CA GLN A 761 -28.84 2.90 -18.89
C GLN A 761 -29.25 1.43 -18.72
N ASN A 762 -28.65 0.55 -19.52
CA ASN A 762 -28.89 -0.90 -19.46
C ASN A 762 -28.04 -1.61 -18.38
N GLY A 763 -27.47 -0.85 -17.42
CA GLY A 763 -26.71 -1.39 -16.31
C GLY A 763 -25.42 -2.11 -16.75
N GLY A 764 -24.67 -1.52 -17.68
CA GLY A 764 -23.41 -2.08 -18.15
C GLY A 764 -23.55 -3.17 -19.21
N LYS A 765 -24.70 -3.26 -19.88
CA LYS A 765 -24.93 -4.23 -20.96
C LYS A 765 -25.05 -3.51 -22.31
N GLY A 766 -24.25 -3.91 -23.27
CA GLY A 766 -24.23 -3.38 -24.64
C GLY A 766 -22.81 -3.12 -25.11
N ASP A 767 -22.67 -2.93 -26.40
CA ASP A 767 -21.40 -2.62 -27.07
C ASP A 767 -21.20 -1.12 -27.15
N VAL A 768 -19.95 -0.68 -26.99
CA VAL A 768 -19.55 0.72 -27.10
C VAL A 768 -18.51 0.85 -28.20
N GLN A 769 -18.74 1.81 -29.11
CA GLN A 769 -17.79 2.16 -30.15
C GLN A 769 -17.38 3.64 -30.00
N LEU A 770 -16.22 3.99 -30.52
CA LEU A 770 -15.78 5.36 -30.67
C LEU A 770 -15.78 5.74 -32.16
N ARG A 771 -16.48 6.81 -32.49
CA ARG A 771 -16.36 7.47 -33.78
C ARG A 771 -15.24 8.49 -33.69
N VAL A 772 -14.20 8.29 -34.45
CA VAL A 772 -13.02 9.18 -34.50
C VAL A 772 -13.09 9.94 -35.81
N THR A 773 -13.15 11.28 -35.75
CA THR A 773 -13.11 12.19 -36.89
C THR A 773 -11.73 12.81 -36.98
N LYS A 774 -11.04 12.57 -38.05
CA LYS A 774 -9.73 13.11 -38.37
C LYS A 774 -9.79 14.58 -38.78
N ALA A 775 -8.68 15.28 -38.71
CA ALA A 775 -8.55 16.64 -39.24
C ALA A 775 -8.89 16.71 -40.77
N SER A 776 -8.72 15.60 -41.47
CA SER A 776 -9.14 15.48 -42.89
C SER A 776 -10.66 15.40 -43.11
N GLY A 777 -11.47 15.21 -42.09
CA GLY A 777 -12.88 14.91 -42.14
C GLY A 777 -13.20 13.42 -42.33
N GLU A 778 -12.19 12.55 -42.35
CA GLU A 778 -12.39 11.09 -42.41
C GLU A 778 -12.95 10.61 -41.07
N GLU A 779 -13.99 9.79 -41.07
CA GLU A 779 -14.58 9.14 -39.92
C GLU A 779 -14.17 7.67 -39.82
N ILE A 780 -13.73 7.22 -38.63
CA ILE A 780 -13.35 5.84 -38.38
C ILE A 780 -14.14 5.37 -37.15
N LEU A 781 -14.74 4.17 -37.22
CA LEU A 781 -15.35 3.51 -36.05
C LEU A 781 -14.34 2.57 -35.40
N ILE A 782 -14.13 2.73 -34.10
CA ILE A 782 -13.24 1.91 -33.28
C ILE A 782 -14.10 1.09 -32.31
N PRO A 783 -14.19 -0.22 -32.49
CA PRO A 783 -14.83 -1.10 -31.51
C PRO A 783 -14.06 -1.16 -30.21
N THR A 784 -14.78 -1.12 -29.09
CA THR A 784 -14.16 -1.14 -27.75
C THR A 784 -14.78 -2.20 -26.86
N LYS A 785 -14.09 -2.55 -25.78
CA LYS A 785 -14.58 -3.40 -24.69
C LYS A 785 -14.61 -2.62 -23.39
N HIS A 786 -15.46 -3.01 -22.46
CA HIS A 786 -15.55 -2.46 -21.13
C HIS A 786 -15.89 -3.56 -20.10
N ALA A 787 -15.64 -3.26 -18.83
CA ALA A 787 -15.97 -4.13 -17.70
C ALA A 787 -16.84 -3.37 -16.67
N VAL A 788 -17.76 -2.53 -17.16
CA VAL A 788 -18.67 -1.74 -16.31
C VAL A 788 -19.79 -2.65 -15.81
N THR A 789 -19.96 -2.70 -14.47
CA THR A 789 -21.08 -3.42 -13.82
C THR A 789 -22.30 -2.52 -13.71
N LYS A 790 -23.43 -3.09 -13.25
CA LYS A 790 -24.68 -2.33 -13.05
C LYS A 790 -24.50 -1.18 -12.04
N ASP A 791 -23.82 -1.43 -10.91
CA ASP A 791 -23.61 -0.42 -9.88
C ASP A 791 -22.63 0.66 -10.40
N GLN A 792 -21.58 0.24 -11.12
CA GLN A 792 -20.61 1.15 -11.73
C GLN A 792 -21.23 2.02 -12.85
N ALA A 793 -22.17 1.50 -13.60
CA ALA A 793 -22.96 2.30 -14.54
C ALA A 793 -23.73 3.40 -13.80
N GLY A 794 -24.32 3.08 -12.64
CA GLY A 794 -24.96 4.04 -11.76
C GLY A 794 -23.99 5.16 -11.28
N PHE A 795 -22.74 4.79 -10.94
CA PHE A 795 -21.71 5.76 -10.55
C PHE A 795 -21.38 6.73 -11.69
N ILE A 796 -21.17 6.20 -12.88
CA ILE A 796 -20.85 7.02 -14.06
C ILE A 796 -22.00 7.96 -14.38
N LEU A 797 -23.24 7.46 -14.37
CA LEU A 797 -24.45 8.27 -14.64
C LEU A 797 -24.64 9.37 -13.59
N ALA A 798 -24.38 9.09 -12.33
CA ALA A 798 -24.46 10.09 -11.26
C ALA A 798 -23.34 11.15 -11.31
N GLY A 799 -22.27 10.91 -12.10
CA GLY A 799 -21.08 11.74 -12.19
C GLY A 799 -19.93 11.28 -11.29
N SER A 800 -20.23 10.51 -10.26
CA SER A 800 -19.28 9.77 -9.41
C SER A 800 -20.03 8.80 -8.49
N ALA A 801 -19.32 7.83 -7.93
CA ALA A 801 -19.86 6.97 -6.85
C ALA A 801 -20.32 7.81 -5.66
N LEU A 802 -19.56 8.82 -5.29
CA LEU A 802 -19.86 9.72 -4.18
C LEU A 802 -21.19 10.46 -4.38
N ASN A 803 -21.45 10.95 -5.59
CA ASN A 803 -22.72 11.60 -5.90
C ASN A 803 -23.94 10.68 -5.73
N LEU A 804 -23.76 9.40 -5.98
CA LEU A 804 -24.82 8.42 -5.76
C LEU A 804 -25.00 8.14 -4.26
N LEU A 805 -23.90 7.86 -3.54
CA LEU A 805 -23.89 7.55 -2.11
C LEU A 805 -24.43 8.69 -1.25
N SER A 806 -24.15 9.95 -1.61
CA SER A 806 -24.63 11.15 -0.87
C SER A 806 -26.16 11.36 -0.96
N LYS A 807 -26.84 10.73 -1.93
CA LYS A 807 -28.30 10.82 -2.06
C LYS A 807 -29.06 9.84 -1.16
N GLY A 808 -28.36 9.03 -0.39
CA GLY A 808 -28.89 7.94 0.44
C GLY A 808 -29.32 6.78 -0.45
N ILE A 809 -28.61 5.70 -0.40
CA ILE A 809 -29.03 4.42 -0.99
C ILE A 809 -30.03 3.77 -0.06
#